data_99590b5590a0f8b3db976cbeba455afb
#
_entry.id   99590b5590a0f8b3db976cbeba455afb
#
_cell.length_a   1.000
_cell.length_b   1.000
_cell.length_c   1.000
_cell.angle_alpha   90.00
_cell.angle_beta   90.00
_cell.angle_gamma   90.00
#
_symmetry.space_group_name_H-M   'P 1'
#
loop_
_entity.id
_entity.type
_entity.pdbx_description
1 polymer ?
#
loop_
_entity_poly.entity_id
_entity_poly.type
_entity_poly.pdbx_seq_one_letter_code
_entity_poly.pdbx_strand_id
1 'polypeptide(L)'
;MLDCGVRNSRFAEKPLKKLLLSALTLGLCFPALAASVITARLDDPKAVYVQAPTADADSSAPLQAAIDKAAGTGREGIVFVPAGRYTLTHSLFLWPGVRLIGYGTARPVFALPPHAPGFQNGMGVMVIFAGLGPSESARMNGRVAFPPPGSVPPNDHVADANPNTFYSAMTNIDFEIGDGNPAAVAVRFHVAQHSFLSHMNFRIGSGLAALYQVGNEAEDLHFYGGRYGILTENTSPAWQFTLIDSAFENQRESAIREHETGMTLIRDTFHQVPKAIDIDEGYPDQLWVKDCRFEQIADAVATISKEQSPLTEIGFENAILRDAPTFVRLRESGKTIPGKGELYQVKNFSYGLILPGEGQMGAMGMQYEAIPLSSEPAALMPAIRVLPPSSAWVNVRTLGVKGDGVSDDTSAIQHAIDTHDVLYFPSGHYVVRNTLMLRPDTALIGLHPTLTQIDLLDETPGYQGVGAPVPVILAPSGGTNILSGIGLFTGGINPRAVAVLWKAGEQSLIDDVRFLGGHGSGTNPYNNNHTADSDLRRRWDSQYPSLWIADGGGGTFADIWTPNTFAQAGFLVENTKTPGHVYELSTEHHVRNEIKFDHVENWDINSPQTEEEAGESPESLSLEIEFSRNLIFANYHAYRVTRSRAPFATAVRIYNSSEIHFRNVHVNAESGYGICDNNGCGTFLRLSKFPYENAIEDVTHHLEVREREFAVLDVPADPLRPPTPDSSAVLAPGATVKKLEDGFFSISGAAVDAAGKLYFVDHHNQRIYSWSEKEGLGIERDNSLDPVNLVFDKSGNLLVLSSAGPESTVYSFRPHSSAEELTVVPPQSAQSHPNASVILSANWWNNGEFKDQLDLNTMRFTTLAEMFAADVTTPKERQYVSPDGSVFLPAGRVFQQGPASDTSGWRFSDNLDTYGFLTAEPGQHVYVSSASEDITYKAKVNPDGTLTELRPFVQRGGESVATDGKGNVYVANGELFVYSPEGKQIAQIDTSERPLQLIFGGPDRKTLFILAHHALFAVQVK
;
A
#
# COMPACT_ATOMS: atom_id res chain seq x y z
N MET A 1 -31.32 36.12 49.64
CA MET A 1 -32.03 37.36 49.99
C MET A 1 -32.83 37.81 48.81
N LEU A 2 -34.12 37.78 49.05
CA LEU A 2 -35.26 38.49 48.40
C LEU A 2 -35.50 38.12 46.94
N ASP A 3 -36.52 37.41 46.55
CA ASP A 3 -37.93 37.19 46.98
C ASP A 3 -38.90 38.09 46.16
N CYS A 4 -40.02 37.40 45.79
CA CYS A 4 -41.32 37.91 45.29
C CYS A 4 -41.46 38.31 43.81
N GLY A 5 -42.47 37.91 43.11
CA GLY A 5 -43.77 37.41 43.54
C GLY A 5 -44.70 37.03 42.35
N VAL A 6 -45.52 36.15 42.73
CA VAL A 6 -46.66 35.60 42.01
C VAL A 6 -47.73 36.62 41.59
N ARG A 7 -48.40 36.41 40.41
CA ARG A 7 -49.89 36.59 40.34
C ARG A 7 -50.54 35.72 39.28
N ASN A 8 -51.40 34.87 39.76
CA ASN A 8 -52.46 34.13 39.01
C ASN A 8 -53.51 35.05 38.42
N SER A 9 -54.08 34.68 37.28
CA SER A 9 -55.48 34.85 37.02
C SER A 9 -56.07 33.76 36.16
N ARG A 10 -57.02 33.04 36.72
CA ARG A 10 -57.94 32.06 36.09
C ARG A 10 -59.01 32.84 35.28
N PHE A 11 -59.41 32.29 34.10
CA PHE A 11 -60.80 32.26 33.69
C PHE A 11 -61.17 31.07 32.84
N ALA A 12 -62.19 30.46 33.24
CA ALA A 12 -63.14 29.47 32.94
C ALA A 12 -63.26 28.83 31.51
N GLU A 13 -63.56 27.51 31.61
CA GLU A 13 -64.09 26.63 30.58
C GLU A 13 -65.45 27.00 30.04
N LYS A 14 -65.67 26.67 28.74
CA LYS A 14 -66.89 26.00 28.29
C LYS A 14 -66.69 25.21 26.98
N PRO A 15 -67.35 24.06 26.82
CA PRO A 15 -67.05 23.08 25.76
C PRO A 15 -67.95 23.26 24.50
N LEU A 16 -67.41 22.95 23.31
CA LEU A 16 -68.20 22.71 22.14
C LEU A 16 -67.87 21.37 21.48
N LYS A 17 -68.89 20.62 21.17
CA LYS A 17 -68.99 19.26 20.76
C LYS A 17 -68.29 18.93 19.45
N LYS A 18 -67.76 17.68 19.45
CA LYS A 18 -67.29 16.87 18.36
C LYS A 18 -68.16 16.91 17.09
N LEU A 19 -67.53 17.04 15.92
CA LEU A 19 -67.91 16.37 14.69
C LEU A 19 -66.69 15.66 14.15
N LEU A 20 -66.71 14.32 14.19
CA LEU A 20 -65.76 13.46 13.47
C LEU A 20 -66.05 13.58 11.97
N LEU A 21 -65.07 14.07 11.22
CA LEU A 21 -64.92 13.79 9.80
C LEU A 21 -63.61 13.03 9.62
N SER A 22 -63.69 11.74 9.44
CA SER A 22 -62.57 10.90 9.05
C SER A 22 -62.25 11.18 7.58
N ALA A 23 -61.32 12.05 7.34
CA ALA A 23 -60.63 12.10 6.05
C ALA A 23 -59.48 11.08 6.10
N LEU A 24 -59.68 9.96 5.39
CA LEU A 24 -58.59 9.03 5.01
C LEU A 24 -57.69 9.82 4.04
N THR A 25 -56.70 10.49 4.55
CA THR A 25 -55.55 10.88 3.73
C THR A 25 -54.67 9.63 3.55
N LEU A 26 -54.84 8.97 2.39
CA LEU A 26 -53.74 8.18 1.87
C LEU A 26 -52.58 9.15 1.68
N GLY A 27 -51.67 9.16 2.63
CA GLY A 27 -50.36 9.74 2.44
C GLY A 27 -49.61 8.85 1.43
N LEU A 28 -49.64 9.26 0.19
CA LEU A 28 -48.60 8.86 -0.75
C LEU A 28 -47.31 9.44 -0.14
N CYS A 29 -46.57 8.63 0.65
CA CYS A 29 -45.18 8.86 0.91
C CYS A 29 -44.47 8.75 -0.45
N PHE A 30 -44.33 9.86 -1.16
CA PHE A 30 -43.26 9.93 -2.14
C PHE A 30 -41.97 9.82 -1.32
N PRO A 31 -41.13 8.81 -1.56
CA PRO A 31 -39.80 8.82 -0.95
C PRO A 31 -39.16 10.15 -1.37
N ALA A 32 -38.63 10.86 -0.39
CA ALA A 32 -37.85 12.06 -0.67
C ALA A 32 -36.79 11.67 -1.69
N LEU A 33 -36.78 12.32 -2.84
CA LEU A 33 -35.68 12.16 -3.78
C LEU A 33 -34.43 12.56 -3.02
N ALA A 34 -33.43 11.66 -2.97
CA ALA A 34 -32.17 11.98 -2.33
C ALA A 34 -31.58 13.23 -2.98
N ALA A 35 -31.08 14.12 -2.16
CA ALA A 35 -30.60 15.41 -2.64
C ALA A 35 -29.36 15.19 -3.53
N SER A 36 -29.26 15.94 -4.61
CA SER A 36 -28.07 15.97 -5.44
C SER A 36 -26.91 16.60 -4.67
N VAL A 37 -25.73 15.97 -4.68
CA VAL A 37 -24.51 16.50 -4.03
C VAL A 37 -23.84 17.57 -4.90
N ILE A 38 -24.02 17.51 -6.23
CA ILE A 38 -23.53 18.52 -7.18
C ILE A 38 -24.75 19.28 -7.74
N THR A 39 -25.09 20.40 -7.09
CA THR A 39 -26.31 21.14 -7.38
C THR A 39 -26.23 22.07 -8.58
N ALA A 40 -25.04 22.39 -9.05
CA ALA A 40 -24.79 23.29 -10.16
C ALA A 40 -23.77 22.71 -11.13
N ARG A 41 -23.88 23.15 -12.40
CA ARG A 41 -22.85 22.81 -13.39
C ARG A 41 -21.53 23.40 -13.00
N LEU A 42 -20.51 22.56 -12.95
CA LEU A 42 -19.11 22.98 -12.79
C LEU A 42 -18.49 23.25 -14.17
N ASP A 43 -17.68 24.28 -14.27
CA ASP A 43 -16.96 24.57 -15.50
C ASP A 43 -15.61 23.87 -15.51
N ASP A 44 -15.44 22.93 -16.44
CA ASP A 44 -14.19 22.21 -16.68
C ASP A 44 -13.84 22.28 -18.18
N PRO A 45 -12.62 22.69 -18.55
CA PRO A 45 -12.24 22.90 -19.94
C PRO A 45 -12.13 21.62 -20.76
N LYS A 46 -11.97 20.47 -20.12
CA LYS A 46 -11.84 19.15 -20.77
C LYS A 46 -13.10 18.33 -20.70
N ALA A 47 -14.10 18.71 -19.91
CA ALA A 47 -15.31 17.94 -19.74
C ALA A 47 -16.24 17.99 -20.94
N VAL A 48 -16.99 16.91 -21.12
CA VAL A 48 -18.09 16.81 -22.08
C VAL A 48 -19.41 17.02 -21.32
N TYR A 49 -20.27 17.86 -21.84
CA TYR A 49 -21.56 18.17 -21.24
C TYR A 49 -22.71 17.57 -22.07
N VAL A 50 -23.47 16.68 -21.46
CA VAL A 50 -24.65 16.09 -22.06
C VAL A 50 -25.77 17.14 -22.10
N GLN A 51 -26.60 17.09 -23.16
CA GLN A 51 -27.81 17.91 -23.20
C GLN A 51 -28.91 17.26 -22.38
N ALA A 52 -29.77 18.09 -21.79
CA ALA A 52 -30.92 17.57 -21.07
C ALA A 52 -31.79 16.69 -22.01
N PRO A 53 -32.32 15.56 -21.50
CA PRO A 53 -33.05 14.61 -22.34
C PRO A 53 -34.36 15.22 -22.87
N THR A 54 -34.75 14.84 -24.10
CA THR A 54 -36.11 15.08 -24.58
C THR A 54 -37.04 14.02 -23.99
N ALA A 55 -38.21 14.43 -23.53
CA ALA A 55 -39.13 13.49 -22.92
C ALA A 55 -39.40 12.28 -23.84
N ASP A 56 -39.34 11.09 -23.26
CA ASP A 56 -39.61 9.78 -23.90
C ASP A 56 -38.66 9.39 -25.06
N ALA A 57 -37.63 10.17 -25.35
CA ALA A 57 -36.63 9.81 -26.37
C ALA A 57 -35.59 8.85 -25.79
N ASP A 58 -35.15 7.87 -26.63
CA ASP A 58 -34.01 7.02 -26.29
C ASP A 58 -32.73 7.86 -26.15
N SER A 59 -32.14 7.82 -24.99
CA SER A 59 -30.93 8.57 -24.63
C SER A 59 -29.64 7.74 -24.74
N SER A 60 -29.75 6.47 -25.14
CA SER A 60 -28.56 5.57 -25.18
C SER A 60 -27.48 6.09 -26.13
N ALA A 61 -27.84 6.40 -27.38
CA ALA A 61 -26.88 6.86 -28.37
C ALA A 61 -26.25 8.23 -28.04
N PRO A 62 -27.00 9.26 -27.60
CA PRO A 62 -26.43 10.54 -27.19
C PRO A 62 -25.50 10.43 -26.00
N LEU A 63 -25.80 9.59 -24.99
CA LEU A 63 -24.95 9.36 -23.84
C LEU A 63 -23.68 8.63 -24.24
N GLN A 64 -23.79 7.56 -25.06
CA GLN A 64 -22.63 6.85 -25.55
C GLN A 64 -21.69 7.76 -26.35
N ALA A 65 -22.25 8.60 -27.22
CA ALA A 65 -21.46 9.58 -27.97
C ALA A 65 -20.71 10.59 -27.06
N ALA A 66 -21.31 10.97 -25.94
CA ALA A 66 -20.65 11.83 -24.95
C ALA A 66 -19.52 11.09 -24.23
N ILE A 67 -19.73 9.84 -23.85
CA ILE A 67 -18.72 8.98 -23.25
C ILE A 67 -17.55 8.74 -24.22
N ASP A 68 -17.85 8.42 -25.50
CA ASP A 68 -16.84 8.21 -26.54
C ASP A 68 -16.02 9.48 -26.78
N LYS A 69 -16.67 10.63 -26.76
CA LYS A 69 -15.99 11.93 -26.90
C LYS A 69 -15.09 12.25 -25.71
N ALA A 70 -15.52 11.94 -24.49
CA ALA A 70 -14.73 12.16 -23.28
C ALA A 70 -13.48 11.26 -23.25
N ALA A 71 -13.65 9.99 -23.62
CA ALA A 71 -12.52 9.05 -23.72
C ALA A 71 -11.49 9.51 -24.77
N GLY A 72 -11.90 10.12 -25.86
CA GLY A 72 -11.02 10.67 -26.89
C GLY A 72 -9.94 9.68 -27.33
N THR A 73 -8.69 10.17 -27.42
CA THR A 73 -7.50 9.35 -27.65
C THR A 73 -6.73 9.05 -26.35
N GLY A 74 -7.06 9.71 -25.24
CA GLY A 74 -6.30 9.67 -23.97
C GLY A 74 -6.86 8.71 -22.92
N ARG A 75 -7.94 8.02 -23.20
CA ARG A 75 -8.64 7.09 -22.31
C ARG A 75 -9.23 7.68 -21.03
N GLU A 76 -9.14 8.96 -20.77
CA GLU A 76 -9.57 9.61 -19.55
C GLU A 76 -10.46 10.79 -19.85
N GLY A 77 -11.50 11.00 -19.06
CA GLY A 77 -12.41 12.13 -19.32
C GLY A 77 -13.51 12.28 -18.30
N ILE A 78 -14.17 13.43 -18.32
CA ILE A 78 -15.31 13.75 -17.48
C ILE A 78 -16.52 14.02 -18.37
N VAL A 79 -17.65 13.39 -18.02
CA VAL A 79 -18.96 13.64 -18.65
C VAL A 79 -19.92 14.16 -17.61
N PHE A 80 -20.39 15.39 -17.76
CA PHE A 80 -21.41 15.97 -16.91
C PHE A 80 -22.81 15.70 -17.47
N VAL A 81 -23.67 15.09 -16.63
CA VAL A 81 -25.05 14.71 -16.97
C VAL A 81 -26.02 15.58 -16.18
N PRO A 82 -26.77 16.49 -16.80
CA PRO A 82 -27.72 17.33 -16.09
C PRO A 82 -28.94 16.55 -15.57
N ALA A 83 -29.55 17.09 -14.52
CA ALA A 83 -30.83 16.55 -14.01
C ALA A 83 -31.81 16.28 -15.14
N GLY A 84 -32.46 15.11 -15.13
CA GLY A 84 -33.39 14.65 -16.13
C GLY A 84 -33.63 13.15 -16.07
N ARG A 85 -34.61 12.67 -16.85
CA ARG A 85 -34.87 11.24 -16.98
C ARG A 85 -34.39 10.75 -18.34
N TYR A 86 -33.37 9.90 -18.36
CA TYR A 86 -32.73 9.37 -19.54
C TYR A 86 -33.21 7.93 -19.78
N THR A 87 -34.06 7.74 -20.81
CA THR A 87 -34.53 6.42 -21.20
C THR A 87 -33.42 5.67 -21.93
N LEU A 88 -33.00 4.51 -21.37
CA LEU A 88 -31.97 3.64 -21.95
C LEU A 88 -32.63 2.40 -22.54
N THR A 89 -32.45 2.16 -23.84
CA THR A 89 -32.91 0.95 -24.51
C THR A 89 -31.76 0.02 -24.89
N HIS A 90 -30.51 0.49 -24.75
CA HIS A 90 -29.27 -0.23 -25.05
C HIS A 90 -28.24 -0.03 -23.91
N SER A 91 -27.36 -0.99 -23.77
CA SER A 91 -26.25 -0.87 -22.83
C SER A 91 -25.32 0.28 -23.18
N LEU A 92 -24.86 1.00 -22.16
CA LEU A 92 -23.79 1.97 -22.26
C LEU A 92 -22.46 1.33 -21.86
N PHE A 93 -21.39 1.69 -22.55
CA PHE A 93 -20.04 1.27 -22.22
C PHE A 93 -19.28 2.47 -21.67
N LEU A 94 -18.87 2.37 -20.41
CA LEU A 94 -18.03 3.36 -19.77
C LEU A 94 -16.58 2.93 -19.95
N TRP A 95 -15.84 3.70 -20.73
CA TRP A 95 -14.45 3.38 -21.07
C TRP A 95 -13.50 3.66 -19.89
N PRO A 96 -12.33 3.00 -19.81
CA PRO A 96 -11.37 3.21 -18.73
C PRO A 96 -11.05 4.69 -18.53
N GLY A 97 -11.01 5.12 -17.27
CA GLY A 97 -10.69 6.51 -16.90
C GLY A 97 -11.78 7.52 -17.22
N VAL A 98 -12.96 7.12 -17.65
CA VAL A 98 -14.08 8.05 -17.87
C VAL A 98 -14.97 8.11 -16.63
N ARG A 99 -15.25 9.33 -16.16
CA ARG A 99 -16.15 9.61 -15.04
C ARG A 99 -17.46 10.23 -15.50
N LEU A 100 -18.60 9.61 -15.14
CA LEU A 100 -19.94 10.16 -15.32
C LEU A 100 -20.37 10.88 -14.04
N ILE A 101 -20.65 12.16 -14.13
CA ILE A 101 -21.00 13.00 -12.98
C ILE A 101 -22.36 13.66 -13.20
N GLY A 102 -23.34 13.26 -12.40
CA GLY A 102 -24.67 13.89 -12.40
C GLY A 102 -24.65 15.27 -11.72
N TYR A 103 -25.44 16.22 -12.22
CA TYR A 103 -25.59 17.52 -11.58
C TYR A 103 -26.96 18.11 -11.73
N GLY A 104 -27.35 19.01 -10.85
CA GLY A 104 -28.63 19.74 -10.85
C GLY A 104 -29.28 19.69 -9.48
N THR A 105 -30.48 20.26 -9.37
CA THR A 105 -31.28 20.27 -8.14
C THR A 105 -31.79 18.88 -7.73
N ALA A 106 -31.82 17.93 -8.68
CA ALA A 106 -32.07 16.52 -8.47
C ALA A 106 -31.04 15.72 -9.25
N ARG A 107 -30.81 14.48 -8.88
CA ARG A 107 -29.96 13.55 -9.61
C ARG A 107 -30.56 13.21 -10.97
N PRO A 108 -29.77 13.09 -12.06
CA PRO A 108 -30.26 12.46 -13.29
C PRO A 108 -30.64 11.01 -13.05
N VAL A 109 -31.67 10.52 -13.73
CA VAL A 109 -32.17 9.17 -13.61
C VAL A 109 -31.96 8.41 -14.92
N PHE A 110 -31.18 7.32 -14.89
CA PHE A 110 -31.07 6.38 -15.99
C PHE A 110 -32.19 5.34 -15.87
N ALA A 111 -33.11 5.32 -16.80
CA ALA A 111 -34.33 4.56 -16.71
C ALA A 111 -34.44 3.52 -17.83
N LEU A 112 -34.60 2.25 -17.44
CA LEU A 112 -34.96 1.18 -18.35
C LEU A 112 -36.50 1.13 -18.49
N PRO A 113 -37.07 1.23 -19.72
CA PRO A 113 -38.52 1.18 -19.89
C PRO A 113 -39.08 -0.20 -19.53
N PRO A 114 -40.39 -0.32 -19.20
CA PRO A 114 -41.03 -1.59 -18.98
C PRO A 114 -40.91 -2.53 -20.20
N HIS A 115 -40.65 -3.82 -19.93
CA HIS A 115 -40.51 -4.87 -20.96
C HIS A 115 -39.46 -4.53 -22.04
N ALA A 116 -38.40 -3.89 -21.69
CA ALA A 116 -37.32 -3.54 -22.62
C ALA A 116 -36.73 -4.78 -23.29
N PRO A 117 -36.65 -4.84 -24.63
CA PRO A 117 -36.13 -6.02 -25.33
C PRO A 117 -34.71 -6.39 -24.83
N GLY A 118 -34.50 -7.70 -24.56
CA GLY A 118 -33.20 -8.25 -24.11
C GLY A 118 -33.01 -8.30 -22.59
N PHE A 119 -33.97 -7.76 -21.80
CA PHE A 119 -33.88 -7.75 -20.33
C PHE A 119 -34.85 -8.76 -19.68
N GLN A 120 -35.39 -9.72 -20.45
CA GLN A 120 -36.32 -10.73 -19.95
C GLN A 120 -35.68 -12.06 -19.62
N ASN A 121 -34.56 -12.41 -20.28
CA ASN A 121 -33.88 -13.70 -20.12
C ASN A 121 -32.36 -13.49 -20.10
N GLY A 122 -31.64 -14.34 -19.41
CA GLY A 122 -30.20 -14.23 -19.26
C GLY A 122 -29.84 -13.07 -18.32
N MET A 123 -28.98 -12.19 -18.78
CA MET A 123 -28.58 -10.98 -18.08
C MET A 123 -28.47 -9.80 -19.06
N GLY A 124 -29.20 -8.74 -18.81
CA GLY A 124 -29.13 -7.49 -19.55
C GLY A 124 -28.58 -6.39 -18.64
N VAL A 125 -27.50 -5.72 -19.02
CA VAL A 125 -26.84 -4.70 -18.21
C VAL A 125 -27.02 -3.32 -18.81
N MET A 126 -27.44 -2.33 -18.03
CA MET A 126 -27.66 -0.97 -18.53
C MET A 126 -26.34 -0.21 -18.73
N VAL A 127 -25.40 -0.27 -17.77
CA VAL A 127 -24.08 0.36 -17.89
C VAL A 127 -22.99 -0.65 -17.57
N ILE A 128 -21.99 -0.73 -18.43
CA ILE A 128 -20.88 -1.67 -18.33
C ILE A 128 -19.58 -0.89 -18.28
N PHE A 129 -18.82 -1.05 -17.21
CA PHE A 129 -17.44 -0.59 -17.15
C PHE A 129 -16.59 -1.50 -18.02
N ALA A 130 -15.87 -0.92 -18.98
CA ALA A 130 -15.10 -1.66 -19.98
C ALA A 130 -13.59 -1.58 -19.70
N GLY A 131 -12.86 -2.63 -20.10
CA GLY A 131 -11.41 -2.74 -19.85
C GLY A 131 -10.53 -2.05 -20.89
N LEU A 132 -11.04 -1.71 -22.05
CA LEU A 132 -10.29 -1.05 -23.13
C LEU A 132 -11.17 0.01 -23.81
N GLY A 133 -10.53 1.07 -24.31
CA GLY A 133 -11.25 2.09 -25.07
C GLY A 133 -11.82 1.61 -26.41
N PRO A 134 -12.66 2.42 -27.07
CA PRO A 134 -13.41 1.99 -28.27
C PRO A 134 -12.50 1.58 -29.43
N SER A 135 -11.38 2.25 -29.64
CA SER A 135 -10.45 1.93 -30.73
C SER A 135 -9.61 0.68 -30.48
N GLU A 136 -9.39 0.32 -29.23
CA GLU A 136 -8.61 -0.85 -28.84
C GLU A 136 -9.47 -2.08 -28.73
N SER A 137 -10.66 -1.96 -28.17
CA SER A 137 -11.64 -3.02 -28.13
C SER A 137 -11.92 -3.58 -29.53
N ALA A 138 -12.01 -2.73 -30.54
CA ALA A 138 -12.18 -3.15 -31.92
C ALA A 138 -11.00 -3.94 -32.51
N ARG A 139 -9.81 -3.89 -31.89
CA ARG A 139 -8.62 -4.65 -32.32
C ARG A 139 -8.46 -5.99 -31.63
N MET A 140 -9.13 -6.19 -30.51
CA MET A 140 -9.04 -7.39 -29.69
C MET A 140 -9.97 -8.48 -30.27
N ASN A 141 -9.61 -9.12 -31.33
CA ASN A 141 -10.34 -10.24 -31.96
C ASN A 141 -10.92 -11.23 -30.93
N GLY A 142 -12.16 -10.97 -30.48
CA GLY A 142 -13.00 -11.96 -29.82
C GLY A 142 -12.55 -12.49 -28.44
N ARG A 143 -11.75 -11.76 -27.69
CA ARG A 143 -11.46 -12.08 -26.29
C ARG A 143 -12.34 -11.25 -25.33
N VAL A 144 -13.63 -11.36 -25.51
CA VAL A 144 -14.53 -10.64 -24.62
C VAL A 144 -15.42 -11.66 -23.93
N ALA A 145 -15.23 -11.83 -22.66
CA ALA A 145 -16.21 -12.50 -21.81
C ALA A 145 -17.36 -11.52 -21.56
N PHE A 146 -18.40 -11.47 -22.44
CA PHE A 146 -19.31 -10.45 -22.27
C PHE A 146 -20.61 -10.62 -22.37
N PRO A 147 -21.32 -9.82 -21.78
CA PRO A 147 -22.15 -10.27 -20.68
C PRO A 147 -22.76 -11.62 -21.02
N PRO A 148 -23.27 -12.40 -20.05
CA PRO A 148 -23.80 -13.75 -20.29
C PRO A 148 -24.78 -13.79 -21.46
N PRO A 149 -24.93 -14.91 -22.16
CA PRO A 149 -25.85 -15.02 -23.30
C PRO A 149 -27.24 -14.44 -22.96
N GLY A 150 -27.75 -13.55 -23.81
CA GLY A 150 -29.01 -12.86 -23.59
C GLY A 150 -28.88 -11.40 -23.19
N SER A 151 -27.67 -10.91 -22.91
CA SER A 151 -27.42 -9.49 -22.64
C SER A 151 -27.72 -8.60 -23.80
N VAL A 152 -28.00 -7.32 -23.56
CA VAL A 152 -28.44 -6.36 -24.56
C VAL A 152 -27.60 -5.09 -24.57
N PRO A 153 -27.05 -4.72 -25.69
CA PRO A 153 -26.80 -5.57 -26.86
C PRO A 153 -25.60 -6.47 -26.59
N PRO A 154 -25.59 -7.72 -27.06
CA PRO A 154 -24.38 -8.49 -27.06
C PRO A 154 -23.35 -7.80 -27.96
N ASN A 155 -22.24 -7.39 -27.37
CA ASN A 155 -21.16 -6.75 -28.12
C ASN A 155 -19.86 -7.49 -27.81
N ASP A 156 -19.46 -8.35 -28.74
CA ASP A 156 -18.26 -9.16 -28.67
C ASP A 156 -16.97 -8.39 -29.02
N HIS A 157 -17.09 -7.08 -29.22
CA HIS A 157 -15.96 -6.20 -29.51
C HIS A 157 -15.55 -5.31 -28.32
N VAL A 158 -16.23 -5.43 -27.18
CA VAL A 158 -15.88 -4.67 -25.97
C VAL A 158 -15.11 -5.57 -25.00
N ALA A 159 -13.90 -5.18 -24.66
CA ALA A 159 -13.11 -5.88 -23.67
C ALA A 159 -13.73 -5.76 -22.28
N ASP A 160 -13.73 -6.84 -21.53
CA ASP A 160 -14.12 -6.82 -20.13
C ASP A 160 -13.19 -5.94 -19.30
N ALA A 161 -13.74 -5.30 -18.28
CA ALA A 161 -12.94 -4.63 -17.30
C ALA A 161 -12.08 -5.66 -16.55
N ASN A 162 -10.89 -5.28 -16.23
CA ASN A 162 -9.90 -6.11 -15.56
C ASN A 162 -8.74 -5.16 -15.16
N PRO A 163 -7.66 -5.60 -14.54
CA PRO A 163 -6.61 -4.75 -13.94
C PRO A 163 -6.21 -3.46 -14.68
N ASN A 164 -6.78 -3.16 -15.80
CA ASN A 164 -6.54 -1.93 -16.58
C ASN A 164 -7.68 -0.91 -16.54
N THR A 165 -8.73 -1.15 -15.75
CA THR A 165 -9.89 -0.25 -15.67
C THR A 165 -9.76 0.67 -14.46
N PHE A 166 -8.74 1.52 -14.50
CA PHE A 166 -8.47 2.50 -13.45
C PHE A 166 -9.29 3.79 -13.63
N TYR A 167 -9.55 4.52 -12.56
CA TYR A 167 -10.12 5.87 -12.51
C TYR A 167 -11.53 6.02 -13.07
N SER A 168 -12.19 4.95 -13.42
CA SER A 168 -13.56 5.00 -13.94
C SER A 168 -14.54 5.21 -12.81
N ALA A 169 -15.46 6.16 -12.93
CA ALA A 169 -16.41 6.41 -11.86
C ALA A 169 -17.78 6.82 -12.36
N MET A 170 -18.77 6.59 -11.52
CA MET A 170 -20.11 7.13 -11.70
C MET A 170 -20.59 7.69 -10.36
N THR A 171 -20.97 8.95 -10.35
CA THR A 171 -21.44 9.63 -9.13
C THR A 171 -22.67 10.46 -9.37
N ASN A 172 -23.55 10.51 -8.34
CA ASN A 172 -24.72 11.39 -8.31
C ASN A 172 -25.72 11.13 -9.48
N ILE A 173 -25.91 9.82 -9.83
CA ILE A 173 -26.81 9.34 -10.89
C ILE A 173 -27.67 8.21 -10.32
N ASP A 174 -28.99 8.30 -10.48
CA ASP A 174 -29.92 7.27 -10.02
C ASP A 174 -30.32 6.31 -11.16
N PHE A 175 -30.70 5.08 -10.80
CA PHE A 175 -31.19 4.06 -11.73
C PHE A 175 -32.62 3.64 -11.41
N GLU A 176 -33.41 3.43 -12.45
CA GLU A 176 -34.75 2.85 -12.36
C GLU A 176 -34.95 1.74 -13.41
N ILE A 177 -35.36 0.57 -12.98
CA ILE A 177 -35.71 -0.54 -13.87
C ILE A 177 -37.20 -0.69 -13.89
N GLY A 178 -37.79 -0.49 -15.07
CA GLY A 178 -39.24 -0.64 -15.30
C GLY A 178 -39.69 -2.10 -15.18
N ASP A 179 -40.99 -2.29 -14.94
CA ASP A 179 -41.59 -3.62 -14.77
C ASP A 179 -41.37 -4.54 -15.99
N GLY A 180 -41.31 -5.87 -15.72
CA GLY A 180 -41.21 -6.87 -16.77
C GLY A 180 -39.79 -7.06 -17.33
N ASN A 181 -38.76 -6.66 -16.58
CA ASN A 181 -37.33 -6.84 -16.90
C ASN A 181 -36.59 -7.69 -15.87
N PRO A 182 -36.98 -8.97 -15.69
CA PRO A 182 -36.45 -9.80 -14.59
C PRO A 182 -34.97 -10.16 -14.72
N ALA A 183 -34.36 -9.96 -15.89
CA ALA A 183 -32.95 -10.20 -16.15
C ALA A 183 -32.10 -8.91 -16.14
N ALA A 184 -32.71 -7.76 -15.78
CA ALA A 184 -32.04 -6.47 -15.83
C ALA A 184 -31.09 -6.26 -14.65
N VAL A 185 -29.91 -5.75 -14.97
CA VAL A 185 -28.88 -5.26 -14.04
C VAL A 185 -28.59 -3.80 -14.36
N ALA A 186 -28.50 -2.96 -13.33
CA ALA A 186 -28.21 -1.55 -13.58
C ALA A 186 -26.75 -1.33 -14.01
N VAL A 187 -25.79 -1.81 -13.24
CA VAL A 187 -24.37 -1.57 -13.51
C VAL A 187 -23.55 -2.85 -13.36
N ARG A 188 -22.67 -3.13 -14.33
CA ARG A 188 -21.57 -4.05 -14.16
C ARG A 188 -20.34 -3.26 -13.76
N PHE A 189 -19.89 -3.45 -12.53
CA PHE A 189 -18.83 -2.66 -11.91
C PHE A 189 -17.58 -3.49 -11.64
N HIS A 190 -17.06 -4.14 -12.67
CA HIS A 190 -15.80 -4.88 -12.61
C HIS A 190 -14.66 -3.93 -12.96
N VAL A 191 -13.87 -3.51 -11.97
CA VAL A 191 -12.91 -2.40 -12.09
C VAL A 191 -11.63 -2.70 -11.31
N ALA A 192 -10.63 -1.85 -11.48
CA ALA A 192 -9.40 -1.79 -10.71
C ALA A 192 -9.36 -0.54 -9.82
N GLN A 193 -8.23 -0.21 -9.26
CA GLN A 193 -8.04 0.87 -8.30
C GLN A 193 -8.54 2.23 -8.80
N HIS A 194 -8.86 3.13 -7.89
CA HIS A 194 -9.40 4.46 -8.16
C HIS A 194 -10.64 4.49 -9.03
N SER A 195 -11.41 3.44 -8.99
CA SER A 195 -12.71 3.37 -9.64
C SER A 195 -13.78 3.26 -8.58
N PHE A 196 -14.81 4.11 -8.65
CA PHE A 196 -15.82 4.14 -7.61
C PHE A 196 -17.24 4.40 -8.13
N LEU A 197 -18.23 4.08 -7.29
CA LEU A 197 -19.62 4.48 -7.41
C LEU A 197 -20.01 5.26 -6.16
N SER A 198 -20.62 6.45 -6.32
CA SER A 198 -21.01 7.23 -5.14
C SER A 198 -22.33 8.00 -5.31
N HIS A 199 -23.04 8.19 -4.19
CA HIS A 199 -24.24 9.00 -4.12
C HIS A 199 -25.34 8.60 -5.11
N MET A 200 -25.75 7.31 -5.12
CA MET A 200 -26.65 6.75 -6.11
C MET A 200 -27.84 6.00 -5.48
N ASN A 201 -29.00 6.06 -6.12
CA ASN A 201 -30.13 5.19 -5.79
C ASN A 201 -30.40 4.20 -6.92
N PHE A 202 -30.63 2.96 -6.56
CA PHE A 202 -30.96 1.88 -7.47
C PHE A 202 -32.36 1.36 -7.18
N ARG A 203 -33.35 1.73 -8.01
CA ARG A 203 -34.73 1.24 -7.93
C ARG A 203 -34.91 0.09 -8.91
N ILE A 204 -34.64 -1.11 -8.44
CA ILE A 204 -34.49 -2.30 -9.29
C ILE A 204 -35.82 -3.04 -9.49
N GLY A 205 -36.78 -2.85 -8.61
CA GLY A 205 -38.11 -3.44 -8.75
C GLY A 205 -38.09 -4.95 -9.00
N SER A 206 -38.57 -5.40 -10.16
CA SER A 206 -38.57 -6.82 -10.54
C SER A 206 -37.23 -7.31 -11.15
N GLY A 207 -36.26 -6.43 -11.32
CA GLY A 207 -34.96 -6.73 -11.93
C GLY A 207 -34.10 -7.75 -11.19
N LEU A 208 -32.99 -8.14 -11.80
CA LEU A 208 -32.05 -9.13 -11.26
C LEU A 208 -31.20 -8.54 -10.13
N ALA A 209 -30.43 -7.51 -10.41
CA ALA A 209 -29.54 -6.87 -9.45
C ALA A 209 -29.28 -5.40 -9.76
N ALA A 210 -28.86 -4.64 -8.77
CA ALA A 210 -28.35 -3.29 -9.01
C ALA A 210 -26.91 -3.36 -9.54
N LEU A 211 -26.02 -4.05 -8.83
CA LEU A 211 -24.65 -4.26 -9.27
C LEU A 211 -24.40 -5.73 -9.64
N TYR A 212 -23.65 -5.92 -10.70
CA TYR A 212 -23.10 -7.19 -11.10
C TYR A 212 -21.58 -7.07 -11.19
N GLN A 213 -20.88 -7.93 -10.49
CA GLN A 213 -19.46 -7.84 -10.18
C GLN A 213 -19.10 -6.47 -9.58
N VAL A 214 -18.16 -6.48 -8.74
CA VAL A 214 -17.73 -5.26 -8.03
C VAL A 214 -16.21 -5.25 -7.92
N GLY A 215 -15.65 -4.09 -7.62
CA GLY A 215 -14.24 -3.91 -7.35
C GLY A 215 -14.00 -2.52 -6.78
N ASN A 216 -12.88 -2.34 -6.09
CA ASN A 216 -12.41 -1.11 -5.46
C ASN A 216 -13.40 -0.56 -4.42
N GLU A 217 -14.12 0.52 -4.70
CA GLU A 217 -14.91 1.22 -3.69
C GLU A 217 -16.30 1.64 -4.17
N ALA A 218 -17.24 1.70 -3.21
CA ALA A 218 -18.52 2.38 -3.40
C ALA A 218 -19.01 2.99 -2.09
N GLU A 219 -19.63 4.17 -2.16
CA GLU A 219 -20.16 4.89 -1.00
C GLU A 219 -21.57 5.49 -1.25
N ASP A 220 -22.38 5.60 -0.19
CA ASP A 220 -23.72 6.20 -0.22
C ASP A 220 -24.59 5.66 -1.38
N LEU A 221 -24.65 4.32 -1.49
CA LEU A 221 -25.51 3.63 -2.45
C LEU A 221 -26.76 3.11 -1.77
N HIS A 222 -27.93 3.36 -2.37
CA HIS A 222 -29.20 2.87 -1.86
C HIS A 222 -29.85 1.90 -2.83
N PHE A 223 -30.05 0.66 -2.40
CA PHE A 223 -30.57 -0.45 -3.19
C PHE A 223 -32.01 -0.77 -2.80
N TYR A 224 -32.97 -0.52 -3.70
CA TYR A 224 -34.39 -0.77 -3.48
C TYR A 224 -34.90 -1.89 -4.38
N GLY A 225 -35.38 -3.00 -3.80
CA GLY A 225 -35.91 -4.15 -4.51
C GLY A 225 -34.84 -4.93 -5.28
N GLY A 226 -35.20 -5.51 -6.39
CA GLY A 226 -34.37 -6.46 -7.11
C GLY A 226 -34.45 -7.88 -6.56
N ARG A 227 -33.88 -8.85 -7.28
CA ARG A 227 -33.64 -10.18 -6.71
C ARG A 227 -32.49 -10.09 -5.73
N TYR A 228 -31.42 -9.35 -6.14
CA TYR A 228 -30.25 -9.01 -5.38
C TYR A 228 -30.02 -7.49 -5.39
N GLY A 229 -29.35 -6.98 -4.39
CA GLY A 229 -28.72 -5.67 -4.45
C GLY A 229 -27.41 -5.77 -5.22
N ILE A 230 -26.50 -6.61 -4.73
CA ILE A 230 -25.21 -6.95 -5.35
C ILE A 230 -25.20 -8.45 -5.69
N LEU A 231 -24.79 -8.78 -6.92
CA LEU A 231 -24.48 -10.14 -7.37
C LEU A 231 -23.03 -10.11 -7.88
N THR A 232 -22.14 -10.79 -7.20
CA THR A 232 -20.71 -10.72 -7.53
C THR A 232 -20.04 -12.09 -7.45
N GLU A 233 -18.96 -12.21 -8.12
CA GLU A 233 -18.08 -13.37 -8.19
C GLU A 233 -16.66 -12.87 -8.00
N ASN A 234 -15.70 -13.79 -7.84
CA ASN A 234 -14.28 -13.47 -7.77
C ASN A 234 -13.91 -12.39 -8.79
N THR A 235 -13.38 -11.30 -8.30
CA THR A 235 -12.82 -10.24 -9.13
C THR A 235 -11.42 -10.63 -9.58
N SER A 236 -11.02 -10.22 -10.77
CA SER A 236 -9.67 -10.53 -11.27
C SER A 236 -8.90 -9.24 -11.56
N PRO A 237 -7.70 -9.06 -11.04
CA PRO A 237 -7.11 -9.79 -9.93
C PRO A 237 -7.97 -9.60 -8.69
N ALA A 238 -7.77 -10.33 -7.64
CA ALA A 238 -8.60 -10.28 -6.45
C ALA A 238 -8.48 -8.92 -5.71
N TRP A 239 -8.86 -7.84 -6.38
CA TRP A 239 -9.04 -6.54 -5.75
C TRP A 239 -10.20 -6.63 -4.78
N GLN A 240 -9.98 -6.16 -3.59
CA GLN A 240 -11.02 -6.07 -2.58
C GLN A 240 -12.10 -5.07 -3.02
N PHE A 241 -13.28 -5.25 -2.45
CA PHE A 241 -14.37 -4.30 -2.63
C PHE A 241 -14.81 -3.73 -1.30
N THR A 242 -14.75 -2.42 -1.16
CA THR A 242 -15.19 -1.72 0.03
C THR A 242 -16.49 -0.99 -0.25
N LEU A 243 -17.53 -1.29 0.54
CA LEU A 243 -18.83 -0.62 0.50
C LEU A 243 -19.03 0.17 1.79
N ILE A 244 -19.37 1.45 1.66
CA ILE A 244 -19.42 2.38 2.78
C ILE A 244 -20.77 3.11 2.83
N ASP A 245 -21.34 3.26 4.04
CA ASP A 245 -22.53 4.06 4.32
C ASP A 245 -23.73 3.77 3.37
N SER A 246 -23.88 2.53 2.94
CA SER A 246 -24.87 2.12 1.94
C SER A 246 -26.07 1.42 2.56
N ALA A 247 -27.18 1.30 1.79
CA ALA A 247 -28.43 0.76 2.30
C ALA A 247 -29.11 -0.22 1.33
N PHE A 248 -29.53 -1.35 1.86
CA PHE A 248 -30.28 -2.39 1.15
C PHE A 248 -31.69 -2.52 1.69
N GLU A 249 -32.69 -2.49 0.83
CA GLU A 249 -34.09 -2.54 1.23
C GLU A 249 -34.93 -3.40 0.26
N ASN A 250 -35.63 -4.38 0.79
CA ASN A 250 -36.64 -5.16 0.08
C ASN A 250 -36.12 -6.02 -1.09
N GLN A 251 -34.90 -6.51 -1.07
CA GLN A 251 -34.44 -7.52 -2.02
C GLN A 251 -35.22 -8.84 -1.80
N ARG A 252 -35.51 -9.55 -2.89
CA ARG A 252 -36.41 -10.72 -2.83
C ARG A 252 -35.71 -12.02 -2.40
N GLU A 253 -34.38 -12.11 -2.57
CA GLU A 253 -33.59 -13.32 -2.22
C GLU A 253 -32.47 -13.02 -1.23
N SER A 254 -31.52 -12.14 -1.61
CA SER A 254 -30.51 -11.64 -0.70
C SER A 254 -30.11 -10.21 -1.06
N ALA A 255 -29.64 -9.44 -0.07
CA ALA A 255 -29.09 -8.13 -0.36
C ALA A 255 -27.79 -8.28 -1.15
N ILE A 256 -26.88 -9.12 -0.69
CA ILE A 256 -25.61 -9.45 -1.35
C ILE A 256 -25.56 -10.95 -1.59
N ARG A 257 -25.21 -11.37 -2.79
CA ARG A 257 -24.84 -12.72 -3.14
C ARG A 257 -23.45 -12.71 -3.77
N GLU A 258 -22.54 -13.48 -3.20
CA GLU A 258 -21.14 -13.39 -3.54
C GLU A 258 -20.37 -14.71 -3.42
N HIS A 259 -19.15 -14.72 -3.98
CA HIS A 259 -18.09 -15.66 -3.63
C HIS A 259 -16.72 -15.08 -4.01
N GLU A 260 -15.73 -15.28 -3.16
CA GLU A 260 -14.30 -14.95 -3.36
C GLU A 260 -14.08 -13.47 -3.75
N THR A 261 -14.88 -12.56 -3.18
CA THR A 261 -14.84 -11.13 -3.56
C THR A 261 -13.88 -10.32 -2.68
N GLY A 262 -13.58 -10.78 -1.46
CA GLY A 262 -12.79 -9.98 -0.52
C GLY A 262 -13.52 -8.69 -0.11
N MET A 263 -14.73 -8.85 0.48
CA MET A 263 -15.63 -7.74 0.70
C MET A 263 -15.46 -7.07 2.08
N THR A 264 -15.45 -5.75 2.09
CA THR A 264 -15.47 -4.92 3.31
C THR A 264 -16.74 -4.07 3.32
N LEU A 265 -17.54 -4.20 4.38
CA LEU A 265 -18.80 -3.49 4.57
C LEU A 265 -18.70 -2.57 5.80
N ILE A 266 -18.82 -1.27 5.61
CA ILE A 266 -18.65 -0.27 6.65
C ILE A 266 -19.93 0.56 6.81
N ARG A 267 -20.59 0.46 7.98
CA ARG A 267 -21.77 1.24 8.34
C ARG A 267 -22.96 1.05 7.41
N ASP A 268 -23.02 -0.07 6.69
CA ASP A 268 -24.12 -0.39 5.80
C ASP A 268 -25.36 -0.83 6.57
N THR A 269 -26.51 -0.61 5.98
CA THR A 269 -27.81 -0.98 6.57
C THR A 269 -28.57 -1.95 5.69
N PHE A 270 -29.13 -2.97 6.31
CA PHE A 270 -29.92 -4.02 5.64
C PHE A 270 -31.30 -4.07 6.26
N HIS A 271 -32.34 -3.83 5.46
CA HIS A 271 -33.70 -3.78 5.94
C HIS A 271 -34.65 -4.62 5.11
N GLN A 272 -35.44 -5.47 5.77
CA GLN A 272 -36.48 -6.30 5.14
C GLN A 272 -35.97 -7.17 4.00
N VAL A 273 -34.90 -7.92 4.23
CA VAL A 273 -34.34 -8.88 3.27
C VAL A 273 -34.36 -10.29 3.82
N PRO A 274 -34.54 -11.32 2.99
CA PRO A 274 -34.46 -12.70 3.47
C PRO A 274 -33.09 -13.06 4.05
N LYS A 275 -32.02 -12.75 3.31
CA LYS A 275 -30.62 -12.87 3.71
C LYS A 275 -29.90 -11.57 3.46
N ALA A 276 -29.03 -11.16 4.35
CA ALA A 276 -28.21 -9.99 4.07
C ALA A 276 -27.03 -10.38 3.19
N ILE A 277 -26.22 -11.36 3.57
CA ILE A 277 -25.04 -11.81 2.83
C ILE A 277 -25.12 -13.32 2.61
N ASP A 278 -25.09 -13.76 1.35
CA ASP A 278 -25.21 -15.16 0.94
C ASP A 278 -23.98 -15.59 0.13
N ILE A 279 -23.02 -16.22 0.77
CA ILE A 279 -21.83 -16.77 0.11
C ILE A 279 -22.22 -18.03 -0.64
N ASP A 280 -21.87 -18.13 -1.92
CA ASP A 280 -22.24 -19.21 -2.82
C ASP A 280 -21.76 -20.59 -2.34
N GLU A 281 -22.54 -21.62 -2.68
CA GLU A 281 -22.23 -22.99 -2.28
C GLU A 281 -20.90 -23.44 -2.89
N GLY A 282 -20.01 -23.95 -2.02
CA GLY A 282 -18.73 -24.52 -2.42
C GLY A 282 -17.58 -23.54 -2.50
N TYR A 283 -17.78 -22.27 -2.19
CA TYR A 283 -16.74 -21.24 -2.25
C TYR A 283 -16.34 -20.73 -0.85
N PRO A 284 -15.05 -20.45 -0.62
CA PRO A 284 -14.60 -19.64 0.51
C PRO A 284 -14.92 -18.16 0.25
N ASP A 285 -14.73 -17.33 1.25
CA ASP A 285 -14.75 -15.87 1.08
C ASP A 285 -13.98 -15.14 2.18
N GLN A 286 -13.58 -13.91 1.89
CA GLN A 286 -13.04 -12.93 2.83
C GLN A 286 -14.08 -11.82 3.01
N LEU A 287 -14.67 -11.75 4.20
CA LEU A 287 -15.71 -10.78 4.51
C LEU A 287 -15.41 -10.06 5.82
N TRP A 288 -15.31 -8.75 5.78
CA TRP A 288 -15.22 -7.89 6.94
C TRP A 288 -16.43 -6.96 7.03
N VAL A 289 -17.11 -6.96 8.17
CA VAL A 289 -18.35 -6.20 8.42
C VAL A 289 -18.18 -5.38 9.69
N LYS A 290 -18.19 -4.06 9.56
CA LYS A 290 -17.97 -3.15 10.69
C LYS A 290 -19.05 -2.09 10.81
N ASP A 291 -19.57 -1.88 12.03
CA ASP A 291 -20.56 -0.85 12.36
C ASP A 291 -21.89 -0.95 11.58
N CYS A 292 -22.17 -2.10 10.97
CA CYS A 292 -23.35 -2.31 10.12
C CYS A 292 -24.62 -2.56 10.94
N ARG A 293 -25.79 -2.35 10.29
CA ARG A 293 -27.12 -2.56 10.90
C ARG A 293 -27.94 -3.53 10.07
N PHE A 294 -28.58 -4.48 10.76
CA PHE A 294 -29.41 -5.52 10.15
C PHE A 294 -30.79 -5.51 10.79
N GLU A 295 -31.81 -5.22 10.03
CA GLU A 295 -33.18 -5.11 10.54
C GLU A 295 -34.14 -5.95 9.71
N GLN A 296 -34.95 -6.78 10.39
CA GLN A 296 -35.95 -7.66 9.77
C GLN A 296 -35.33 -8.62 8.73
N ILE A 297 -34.33 -9.36 9.17
CA ILE A 297 -33.67 -10.39 8.35
C ILE A 297 -34.36 -11.73 8.60
N ALA A 298 -35.04 -12.23 7.58
CA ALA A 298 -35.97 -13.36 7.78
C ALA A 298 -35.28 -14.73 7.91
N ASP A 299 -34.16 -14.96 7.20
CA ASP A 299 -33.47 -16.27 7.18
C ASP A 299 -32.13 -16.21 7.95
N ALA A 300 -31.12 -15.51 7.43
CA ALA A 300 -29.82 -15.39 8.08
C ALA A 300 -29.14 -14.06 7.69
N VAL A 301 -28.35 -13.49 8.62
CA VAL A 301 -27.54 -12.30 8.31
C VAL A 301 -26.39 -12.68 7.38
N ALA A 302 -25.67 -13.75 7.69
CA ALA A 302 -24.64 -14.28 6.78
C ALA A 302 -24.79 -15.80 6.61
N THR A 303 -24.53 -16.29 5.39
CA THR A 303 -24.43 -17.72 5.09
C THR A 303 -23.01 -18.03 4.68
N ILE A 304 -22.30 -18.83 5.48
CA ILE A 304 -20.93 -19.27 5.25
C ILE A 304 -20.93 -20.62 4.57
N SER A 305 -20.15 -20.78 3.50
CA SER A 305 -20.11 -21.99 2.68
C SER A 305 -18.93 -22.90 3.00
N LYS A 306 -17.73 -22.66 2.58
CA LYS A 306 -16.55 -23.52 2.78
C LYS A 306 -16.05 -23.52 4.23
N GLU A 307 -16.74 -24.26 5.12
CA GLU A 307 -16.50 -24.20 6.58
C GLU A 307 -15.09 -24.63 7.02
N GLN A 308 -14.40 -25.46 6.26
CA GLN A 308 -13.08 -25.98 6.62
C GLN A 308 -11.95 -25.44 5.74
N SER A 309 -12.25 -24.45 4.91
CA SER A 309 -11.23 -23.80 4.10
C SER A 309 -10.46 -22.76 4.93
N PRO A 310 -9.13 -22.77 4.93
CA PRO A 310 -8.35 -21.69 5.54
C PRO A 310 -8.56 -20.34 4.85
N LEU A 311 -9.07 -20.33 3.60
CA LEU A 311 -9.44 -19.13 2.86
C LEU A 311 -10.82 -18.58 3.25
N THR A 312 -11.54 -19.22 4.19
CA THR A 312 -12.80 -18.69 4.74
C THR A 312 -12.47 -17.82 5.95
N GLU A 313 -12.60 -16.51 5.77
CA GLU A 313 -12.23 -15.49 6.74
C GLU A 313 -13.37 -14.49 6.89
N ILE A 314 -14.24 -14.72 7.87
CA ILE A 314 -15.45 -13.94 8.06
C ILE A 314 -15.39 -13.20 9.39
N GLY A 315 -15.44 -11.88 9.34
CA GLY A 315 -15.38 -11.01 10.52
C GLY A 315 -16.57 -10.06 10.62
N PHE A 316 -17.08 -9.87 11.84
CA PHE A 316 -18.05 -8.82 12.17
C PHE A 316 -17.58 -8.08 13.42
N GLU A 317 -17.60 -6.77 13.36
CA GLU A 317 -17.32 -5.90 14.49
C GLU A 317 -18.43 -4.86 14.67
N ASN A 318 -18.93 -4.73 15.90
CA ASN A 318 -19.91 -3.72 16.29
C ASN A 318 -21.19 -3.69 15.45
N ALA A 319 -21.70 -4.86 15.01
CA ALA A 319 -22.95 -4.93 14.24
C ALA A 319 -24.18 -4.84 15.17
N ILE A 320 -25.19 -4.06 14.77
CA ILE A 320 -26.47 -3.91 15.47
C ILE A 320 -27.55 -4.69 14.71
N LEU A 321 -28.28 -5.54 15.41
CA LEU A 321 -29.26 -6.42 14.79
C LEU A 321 -30.62 -6.31 15.49
N ARG A 322 -31.68 -6.12 14.68
CA ARG A 322 -33.08 -6.12 15.13
C ARG A 322 -33.88 -7.11 14.30
N ASP A 323 -34.71 -7.95 14.95
CA ASP A 323 -35.55 -8.94 14.28
C ASP A 323 -34.75 -9.82 13.29
N ALA A 324 -33.56 -10.25 13.71
CA ALA A 324 -32.66 -11.15 12.98
C ALA A 324 -32.39 -12.42 13.84
N PRO A 325 -33.30 -13.41 13.81
CA PRO A 325 -33.24 -14.54 14.71
C PRO A 325 -32.06 -15.49 14.44
N THR A 326 -31.60 -15.59 13.20
CA THR A 326 -30.41 -16.35 12.83
C THR A 326 -29.32 -15.37 12.43
N PHE A 327 -28.25 -15.32 13.21
CA PHE A 327 -27.10 -14.49 12.87
C PHE A 327 -26.28 -15.11 11.73
N VAL A 328 -25.77 -16.32 11.92
CA VAL A 328 -25.01 -17.03 10.87
C VAL A 328 -25.60 -18.40 10.60
N ARG A 329 -25.62 -18.77 9.33
CA ARG A 329 -25.87 -20.13 8.87
C ARG A 329 -24.60 -20.72 8.29
N LEU A 330 -24.21 -21.89 8.74
CA LEU A 330 -23.14 -22.70 8.18
C LEU A 330 -23.76 -23.68 7.18
N ARG A 331 -23.44 -23.56 5.90
CA ARG A 331 -24.14 -24.25 4.80
C ARG A 331 -23.83 -25.74 4.77
N GLU A 332 -22.57 -26.14 4.90
CA GLU A 332 -22.14 -27.54 4.80
C GLU A 332 -22.62 -28.39 5.99
N SER A 333 -22.46 -27.88 7.20
CA SER A 333 -22.91 -28.61 8.41
C SER A 333 -24.38 -28.42 8.74
N GLY A 334 -25.05 -27.45 8.16
CA GLY A 334 -26.41 -27.05 8.47
C GLY A 334 -26.57 -26.40 9.85
N LYS A 335 -25.49 -26.12 10.55
CA LYS A 335 -25.54 -25.47 11.86
C LYS A 335 -25.93 -24.00 11.73
N THR A 336 -26.53 -23.45 12.77
CA THR A 336 -26.88 -22.03 12.86
C THR A 336 -26.35 -21.43 14.15
N ILE A 337 -25.97 -20.18 14.08
CA ILE A 337 -25.61 -19.32 15.22
C ILE A 337 -26.83 -18.42 15.44
N PRO A 338 -27.57 -18.59 16.56
CA PRO A 338 -28.76 -17.77 16.81
C PRO A 338 -28.39 -16.36 17.24
N GLY A 339 -29.30 -15.43 16.96
CA GLY A 339 -29.30 -14.09 17.54
C GLY A 339 -29.45 -14.08 19.05
N LYS A 340 -29.21 -12.96 19.71
CA LYS A 340 -29.28 -12.78 21.16
C LYS A 340 -30.56 -12.08 21.66
N GLY A 341 -31.64 -12.18 20.93
CA GLY A 341 -32.93 -11.57 21.24
C GLY A 341 -33.51 -10.77 20.08
N GLU A 342 -34.52 -9.95 20.34
CA GLU A 342 -35.13 -9.06 19.33
C GLU A 342 -34.21 -7.95 18.88
N LEU A 343 -33.47 -7.35 19.83
CA LEU A 343 -32.46 -6.32 19.58
C LEU A 343 -31.17 -6.71 20.28
N TYR A 344 -30.06 -6.80 19.53
CA TYR A 344 -28.77 -7.16 20.09
C TYR A 344 -27.61 -6.56 19.29
N GLN A 345 -26.45 -6.52 19.92
CA GLN A 345 -25.18 -6.12 19.29
C GLN A 345 -24.26 -7.33 19.21
N VAL A 346 -23.72 -7.59 18.05
CA VAL A 346 -22.54 -8.43 17.84
C VAL A 346 -21.34 -7.54 18.00
N LYS A 347 -20.62 -7.68 19.11
CA LYS A 347 -19.40 -6.91 19.36
C LYS A 347 -18.26 -7.42 18.51
N ASN A 348 -18.13 -8.74 18.45
CA ASN A 348 -17.11 -9.41 17.66
C ASN A 348 -17.63 -10.78 17.21
N PHE A 349 -17.42 -11.08 15.97
CA PHE A 349 -17.54 -12.42 15.40
C PHE A 349 -16.38 -12.64 14.44
N SER A 350 -15.73 -13.78 14.55
CA SER A 350 -14.71 -14.20 13.60
C SER A 350 -14.86 -15.69 13.33
N TYR A 351 -14.74 -16.08 12.08
CA TYR A 351 -14.78 -17.47 11.62
C TYR A 351 -13.68 -17.68 10.60
N GLY A 352 -12.83 -18.67 10.83
CA GLY A 352 -11.72 -18.98 9.93
C GLY A 352 -10.51 -19.53 10.69
N LEU A 353 -9.32 -19.36 10.15
CA LEU A 353 -8.07 -19.71 10.81
C LEU A 353 -7.76 -18.67 11.91
N ILE A 354 -7.84 -19.10 13.15
CA ILE A 354 -7.57 -18.24 14.32
C ILE A 354 -6.20 -18.60 14.88
N LEU A 355 -5.31 -17.64 14.95
CA LEU A 355 -4.03 -17.78 15.62
C LEU A 355 -4.18 -17.37 17.08
N PRO A 356 -3.84 -18.25 18.04
CA PRO A 356 -3.98 -17.93 19.47
C PRO A 356 -3.00 -16.86 19.94
N GLY A 357 -1.97 -16.61 19.16
CA GLY A 357 -0.93 -15.62 19.38
C GLY A 357 0.22 -15.85 18.42
N GLU A 358 1.15 -14.91 18.39
CA GLU A 358 2.35 -15.00 17.58
C GLU A 358 3.18 -16.25 17.93
N GLY A 359 3.81 -16.84 16.92
CA GLY A 359 4.61 -18.05 17.08
C GLY A 359 3.83 -19.31 17.42
N GLN A 360 2.49 -19.25 17.40
CA GLN A 360 1.62 -20.39 17.70
C GLN A 360 0.85 -20.82 16.45
N MET A 361 0.70 -22.12 16.29
CA MET A 361 -0.08 -22.65 15.15
C MET A 361 -1.56 -22.29 15.28
N GLY A 362 -2.14 -21.82 14.18
CA GLY A 362 -3.56 -21.54 14.06
C GLY A 362 -4.42 -22.80 13.94
N ALA A 363 -5.69 -22.66 14.23
CA ALA A 363 -6.72 -23.66 14.02
C ALA A 363 -7.99 -23.01 13.47
N MET A 364 -8.70 -23.75 12.61
CA MET A 364 -10.05 -23.36 12.20
C MET A 364 -10.95 -23.25 13.43
N GLY A 365 -11.61 -22.12 13.58
CA GLY A 365 -12.38 -21.81 14.77
C GLY A 365 -13.39 -20.69 14.57
N MET A 366 -14.04 -20.36 15.68
CA MET A 366 -15.03 -19.30 15.73
C MET A 366 -14.90 -18.55 17.06
N GLN A 367 -14.93 -17.23 16.99
CA GLN A 367 -15.14 -16.34 18.13
C GLN A 367 -16.50 -15.68 17.99
N TYR A 368 -17.25 -15.54 19.08
CA TYR A 368 -18.56 -14.91 19.03
C TYR A 368 -18.90 -14.24 20.36
N GLU A 369 -18.92 -12.93 20.36
CA GLU A 369 -19.38 -12.11 21.48
C GLU A 369 -20.54 -11.24 21.04
N ALA A 370 -21.72 -11.47 21.65
CA ALA A 370 -22.90 -10.67 21.38
C ALA A 370 -23.72 -10.45 22.67
N ILE A 371 -24.31 -9.27 22.79
CA ILE A 371 -25.09 -8.84 23.95
C ILE A 371 -26.48 -8.35 23.53
N PRO A 372 -27.56 -8.69 24.31
CA PRO A 372 -28.85 -8.08 24.08
C PRO A 372 -28.82 -6.59 24.45
N LEU A 373 -29.55 -5.77 23.71
CA LEU A 373 -29.69 -4.34 23.96
C LEU A 373 -31.11 -4.02 24.43
N SER A 374 -31.25 -3.05 25.34
CA SER A 374 -32.54 -2.54 25.83
C SER A 374 -33.11 -1.42 24.95
N SER A 375 -32.28 -0.79 24.17
CA SER A 375 -32.64 0.28 23.22
C SER A 375 -31.64 0.31 22.10
N GLU A 376 -32.08 0.75 20.94
CA GLU A 376 -31.21 0.89 19.77
C GLU A 376 -30.19 2.05 19.98
N PRO A 377 -28.91 1.81 19.70
CA PRO A 377 -27.92 2.89 19.66
C PRO A 377 -28.23 3.90 18.57
N ALA A 378 -27.83 5.16 18.79
CA ALA A 378 -27.92 6.17 17.75
C ALA A 378 -27.16 5.76 16.49
N ALA A 379 -27.63 6.21 15.33
CA ALA A 379 -26.87 6.04 14.08
C ALA A 379 -25.53 6.76 14.19
N LEU A 380 -24.50 6.14 13.64
CA LEU A 380 -23.18 6.78 13.51
C LEU A 380 -23.25 7.88 12.44
N MET A 381 -22.34 8.82 12.53
CA MET A 381 -22.14 9.79 11.45
C MET A 381 -21.53 9.04 10.24
N PRO A 382 -21.71 9.54 9.00
CA PRO A 382 -21.08 8.93 7.85
C PRO A 382 -19.58 8.71 8.03
N ALA A 383 -19.07 7.61 7.50
CA ALA A 383 -17.65 7.26 7.58
C ALA A 383 -16.82 8.26 6.78
N ILE A 384 -17.28 8.58 5.58
CA ILE A 384 -16.66 9.61 4.75
C ILE A 384 -17.42 10.92 4.94
N ARG A 385 -16.68 11.97 5.23
CA ARG A 385 -17.24 13.30 5.41
C ARG A 385 -17.78 13.86 4.10
N VAL A 386 -19.03 14.29 4.08
CA VAL A 386 -19.64 14.93 2.91
C VAL A 386 -18.86 16.20 2.52
N LEU A 387 -18.54 16.33 1.25
CA LEU A 387 -17.89 17.53 0.70
C LEU A 387 -18.76 18.78 0.91
N PRO A 388 -18.17 19.96 1.03
CA PRO A 388 -18.91 21.21 1.08
C PRO A 388 -19.87 21.34 -0.12
N PRO A 389 -21.02 22.02 0.01
CA PRO A 389 -21.96 22.20 -1.10
C PRO A 389 -21.26 22.75 -2.35
N SER A 390 -21.50 22.17 -3.52
CA SER A 390 -20.84 22.57 -4.78
C SER A 390 -21.04 24.03 -5.16
N SER A 391 -22.08 24.68 -4.62
CA SER A 391 -22.30 26.13 -4.76
C SER A 391 -21.27 27.00 -4.03
N ALA A 392 -20.52 26.43 -3.08
CA ALA A 392 -19.44 27.10 -2.37
C ALA A 392 -18.08 26.93 -3.05
N TRP A 393 -17.97 26.08 -4.08
CA TRP A 393 -16.71 25.78 -4.74
C TRP A 393 -16.26 26.90 -5.65
N VAL A 394 -15.16 27.53 -5.33
CA VAL A 394 -14.59 28.61 -6.14
C VAL A 394 -13.60 28.05 -7.14
N ASN A 395 -13.89 28.20 -8.42
CA ASN A 395 -13.01 27.74 -9.50
C ASN A 395 -11.71 28.57 -9.51
N VAL A 396 -10.57 27.92 -9.24
CA VAL A 396 -9.26 28.58 -9.12
C VAL A 396 -8.84 29.34 -10.37
N ARG A 397 -9.30 28.93 -11.56
CA ARG A 397 -9.01 29.65 -12.81
C ARG A 397 -9.60 31.05 -12.85
N THR A 398 -10.72 31.28 -12.13
CA THR A 398 -11.30 32.64 -12.01
C THR A 398 -10.47 33.55 -11.10
N LEU A 399 -9.56 32.99 -10.33
CA LEU A 399 -8.63 33.69 -9.44
C LEU A 399 -7.23 33.86 -10.05
N GLY A 400 -7.06 33.53 -11.34
CA GLY A 400 -5.84 33.73 -12.07
C GLY A 400 -4.89 32.51 -12.12
N VAL A 401 -5.27 31.42 -11.51
CA VAL A 401 -4.53 30.14 -11.60
C VAL A 401 -4.70 29.56 -13.01
N LYS A 402 -3.63 29.11 -13.66
CA LYS A 402 -3.66 28.71 -15.06
C LYS A 402 -3.84 27.22 -15.28
N GLY A 403 -3.12 26.39 -14.57
CA GLY A 403 -3.16 24.94 -14.72
C GLY A 403 -2.80 24.47 -16.14
N ASP A 404 -1.83 25.14 -16.77
CA ASP A 404 -1.42 24.91 -18.17
C ASP A 404 -0.20 23.97 -18.30
N GLY A 405 0.32 23.45 -17.18
CA GLY A 405 1.49 22.57 -17.12
C GLY A 405 2.83 23.27 -17.32
N VAL A 406 2.85 24.59 -17.42
CA VAL A 406 4.06 25.39 -17.72
C VAL A 406 4.23 26.56 -16.76
N SER A 407 3.17 27.31 -16.54
CA SER A 407 3.17 28.50 -15.69
C SER A 407 3.32 28.12 -14.21
N ASP A 408 4.14 28.88 -13.50
CA ASP A 408 4.21 28.72 -12.05
C ASP A 408 2.93 29.29 -11.40
N ASP A 409 2.10 28.41 -10.89
CA ASP A 409 0.83 28.74 -10.27
C ASP A 409 0.94 28.91 -8.74
N THR A 410 2.13 28.72 -8.14
CA THR A 410 2.34 28.71 -6.69
C THR A 410 1.68 29.91 -5.99
N SER A 411 2.03 31.11 -6.42
CA SER A 411 1.55 32.34 -5.76
C SER A 411 0.06 32.57 -5.98
N ALA A 412 -0.48 32.19 -7.14
CA ALA A 412 -1.90 32.33 -7.43
C ALA A 412 -2.74 31.33 -6.63
N ILE A 413 -2.27 30.09 -6.51
CA ILE A 413 -2.94 29.06 -5.68
C ILE A 413 -2.85 29.47 -4.21
N GLN A 414 -1.69 29.89 -3.71
CA GLN A 414 -1.57 30.31 -2.32
C GLN A 414 -2.50 31.50 -2.00
N HIS A 415 -2.60 32.48 -2.90
CA HIS A 415 -3.55 33.57 -2.75
C HIS A 415 -5.02 33.09 -2.74
N ALA A 416 -5.36 32.12 -3.58
CA ALA A 416 -6.68 31.48 -3.55
C ALA A 416 -6.96 30.81 -2.22
N ILE A 417 -6.00 30.06 -1.67
CA ILE A 417 -6.06 29.43 -0.34
C ILE A 417 -6.25 30.50 0.75
N ASP A 418 -5.49 31.57 0.70
CA ASP A 418 -5.55 32.63 1.72
C ASP A 418 -6.90 33.36 1.76
N THR A 419 -7.66 33.32 0.67
CA THR A 419 -8.88 34.13 0.50
C THR A 419 -10.18 33.34 0.41
N HIS A 420 -10.12 32.03 0.17
CA HIS A 420 -11.30 31.18 -0.01
C HIS A 420 -11.15 29.86 0.72
N ASP A 421 -12.23 29.35 1.29
CA ASP A 421 -12.22 28.12 2.10
C ASP A 421 -12.32 26.88 1.20
N VAL A 422 -13.08 26.94 0.10
CA VAL A 422 -13.36 25.80 -0.78
C VAL A 422 -12.95 26.14 -2.20
N LEU A 423 -11.94 25.46 -2.69
CA LEU A 423 -11.35 25.68 -4.00
C LEU A 423 -11.59 24.49 -4.93
N TYR A 424 -12.12 24.76 -6.10
CA TYR A 424 -12.30 23.78 -7.17
C TYR A 424 -11.20 23.93 -8.22
N PHE A 425 -10.50 22.82 -8.45
CA PHE A 425 -9.46 22.67 -9.46
C PHE A 425 -10.03 21.94 -10.68
N PRO A 426 -10.40 22.63 -11.77
CA PRO A 426 -10.76 21.96 -13.04
C PRO A 426 -9.58 21.18 -13.62
N SER A 427 -9.86 20.28 -14.56
CA SER A 427 -8.82 19.55 -15.29
C SER A 427 -7.68 20.45 -15.76
N GLY A 428 -6.45 20.14 -15.33
CA GLY A 428 -5.26 20.91 -15.62
C GLY A 428 -4.05 20.42 -14.85
N HIS A 429 -2.87 20.86 -15.29
CA HIS A 429 -1.59 20.62 -14.63
C HIS A 429 -1.13 21.91 -13.95
N TYR A 430 -1.18 21.94 -12.64
CA TYR A 430 -0.90 23.12 -11.81
C TYR A 430 0.54 23.05 -11.29
N VAL A 431 1.46 23.70 -12.00
CA VAL A 431 2.90 23.68 -11.62
C VAL A 431 3.13 24.54 -10.40
N VAL A 432 3.75 23.95 -9.37
CA VAL A 432 4.16 24.65 -8.16
C VAL A 432 5.66 24.52 -7.92
N ARG A 433 6.23 25.50 -7.21
CA ARG A 433 7.67 25.55 -6.92
C ARG A 433 7.98 25.75 -5.44
N ASN A 434 6.97 25.92 -4.63
CA ASN A 434 7.09 26.06 -3.18
C ASN A 434 5.87 25.39 -2.53
N THR A 435 5.96 25.13 -1.23
CA THR A 435 4.90 24.59 -0.42
C THR A 435 3.62 25.42 -0.50
N LEU A 436 2.50 24.76 -0.72
CA LEU A 436 1.16 25.31 -0.56
C LEU A 436 0.74 25.10 0.91
N MET A 437 0.59 26.18 1.64
CA MET A 437 0.20 26.15 3.05
C MET A 437 -1.31 26.28 3.20
N LEU A 438 -1.97 25.22 3.63
CA LEU A 438 -3.41 25.24 3.85
C LEU A 438 -3.76 26.01 5.12
N ARG A 439 -4.91 26.69 5.12
CA ARG A 439 -5.55 27.18 6.36
C ARG A 439 -6.30 26.01 7.03
N PRO A 440 -6.66 26.13 8.31
CA PRO A 440 -7.28 25.01 9.04
C PRO A 440 -8.59 24.47 8.45
N ASP A 441 -9.26 25.23 7.60
CA ASP A 441 -10.55 24.91 6.99
C ASP A 441 -10.51 24.81 5.47
N THR A 442 -9.34 24.85 4.87
CA THR A 442 -9.17 24.77 3.41
C THR A 442 -9.59 23.42 2.86
N ALA A 443 -10.43 23.44 1.82
CA ALA A 443 -10.77 22.30 1.00
C ALA A 443 -10.25 22.51 -0.43
N LEU A 444 -9.42 21.58 -0.93
CA LEU A 444 -8.97 21.51 -2.32
C LEU A 444 -9.71 20.35 -2.99
N ILE A 445 -10.47 20.64 -4.03
CA ILE A 445 -11.35 19.68 -4.67
C ILE A 445 -11.10 19.65 -6.18
N GLY A 446 -10.73 18.46 -6.69
CA GLY A 446 -10.76 18.08 -8.10
C GLY A 446 -11.88 17.10 -8.37
N LEU A 447 -11.95 16.58 -9.59
CA LEU A 447 -12.95 15.57 -9.98
C LEU A 447 -12.34 14.35 -10.66
N HIS A 448 -11.02 14.36 -10.85
CA HIS A 448 -10.32 13.28 -11.54
C HIS A 448 -8.80 13.40 -11.32
N PRO A 449 -8.16 12.56 -10.53
CA PRO A 449 -6.79 12.76 -10.08
C PRO A 449 -5.74 12.65 -11.21
N THR A 450 -6.07 12.06 -12.36
CA THR A 450 -5.15 12.04 -13.50
C THR A 450 -5.31 13.27 -14.40
N LEU A 451 -6.49 13.89 -14.43
CA LEU A 451 -6.75 15.08 -15.21
C LEU A 451 -6.51 16.39 -14.46
N THR A 452 -6.55 16.33 -13.13
CA THR A 452 -6.32 17.46 -12.24
C THR A 452 -5.10 17.15 -11.38
N GLN A 453 -3.95 17.73 -11.72
CA GLN A 453 -2.68 17.43 -11.05
C GLN A 453 -2.00 18.67 -10.53
N ILE A 454 -1.41 18.56 -9.34
CA ILE A 454 -0.47 19.55 -8.80
C ILE A 454 0.92 18.99 -9.01
N ASP A 455 1.71 19.66 -9.84
CA ASP A 455 2.98 19.16 -10.35
C ASP A 455 4.16 19.95 -9.77
N LEU A 456 5.09 19.24 -9.14
CA LEU A 456 6.42 19.73 -8.81
C LEU A 456 7.38 19.24 -9.89
N LEU A 457 7.91 20.15 -10.70
CA LEU A 457 8.83 19.77 -11.78
C LEU A 457 10.19 19.33 -11.23
N ASP A 458 10.90 18.50 -12.02
CA ASP A 458 12.28 18.10 -11.72
C ASP A 458 13.17 19.29 -11.41
N GLU A 459 14.15 19.08 -10.55
CA GLU A 459 15.17 20.07 -10.18
C GLU A 459 14.61 21.39 -9.62
N THR A 460 13.43 21.35 -8.99
CA THR A 460 12.89 22.55 -8.34
C THR A 460 13.81 22.99 -7.19
N PRO A 461 14.35 24.22 -7.23
CA PRO A 461 15.48 24.61 -6.36
C PRO A 461 15.25 24.44 -4.86
N GLY A 462 14.02 24.70 -4.37
CA GLY A 462 13.66 24.55 -2.95
C GLY A 462 13.65 23.11 -2.45
N TYR A 463 13.63 22.14 -3.35
CA TYR A 463 13.53 20.69 -3.06
C TYR A 463 14.84 19.94 -3.34
N GLN A 464 15.90 20.65 -3.66
CA GLN A 464 17.20 20.08 -3.97
C GLN A 464 18.10 19.96 -2.75
N GLY A 465 19.17 19.16 -2.90
CA GLY A 465 20.19 18.96 -1.88
C GLY A 465 19.75 18.00 -0.77
N VAL A 466 20.54 17.98 0.30
CA VAL A 466 20.27 17.24 1.53
C VAL A 466 19.65 18.18 2.54
N GLY A 467 18.72 17.72 3.32
CA GLY A 467 18.11 18.50 4.40
C GLY A 467 16.71 18.05 4.76
N ALA A 468 16.08 18.81 5.60
CA ALA A 468 14.72 18.52 6.07
C ALA A 468 13.73 18.38 4.90
N PRO A 469 12.72 17.54 5.04
CA PRO A 469 11.66 17.37 4.03
C PRO A 469 10.95 18.69 3.73
N VAL A 470 10.54 18.86 2.49
CA VAL A 470 9.79 20.03 2.02
C VAL A 470 8.49 19.54 1.37
N PRO A 471 7.34 19.77 1.99
CA PRO A 471 6.07 19.33 1.42
C PRO A 471 5.62 20.20 0.25
N VAL A 472 4.95 19.57 -0.73
CA VAL A 472 4.21 20.29 -1.76
C VAL A 472 2.93 20.88 -1.16
N ILE A 473 2.20 20.08 -0.37
CA ILE A 473 1.04 20.54 0.41
C ILE A 473 1.32 20.33 1.90
N LEU A 474 1.08 21.37 2.69
CA LEU A 474 1.15 21.32 4.15
C LEU A 474 -0.21 21.64 4.77
N ALA A 475 -0.83 20.64 5.42
CA ALA A 475 -2.02 20.87 6.25
C ALA A 475 -1.63 21.21 7.69
N PRO A 476 -2.25 22.23 8.30
CA PRO A 476 -1.90 22.67 9.64
C PRO A 476 -2.43 21.74 10.73
N SER A 477 -1.79 21.76 11.90
CA SER A 477 -2.20 20.95 13.05
C SER A 477 -3.64 21.23 13.47
N GLY A 478 -4.42 20.16 13.66
CA GLY A 478 -5.80 20.21 14.13
C GLY A 478 -6.81 20.80 13.12
N GLY A 479 -6.40 21.00 11.86
CA GLY A 479 -7.30 21.49 10.82
C GLY A 479 -8.40 20.49 10.46
N THR A 480 -9.42 21.00 9.75
CA THR A 480 -10.52 20.19 9.20
C THR A 480 -10.43 20.13 7.67
N ASN A 481 -9.23 20.07 7.17
CA ASN A 481 -8.90 20.18 5.76
C ASN A 481 -9.51 19.06 4.93
N ILE A 482 -9.74 19.33 3.66
CA ILE A 482 -10.17 18.36 2.65
C ILE A 482 -9.22 18.43 1.46
N LEU A 483 -8.78 17.27 0.98
CA LEU A 483 -8.09 17.09 -0.28
C LEU A 483 -8.79 15.94 -1.01
N SER A 484 -9.45 16.23 -2.14
CA SER A 484 -10.24 15.23 -2.86
C SER A 484 -10.10 15.38 -4.37
N GLY A 485 -10.07 14.27 -5.10
CA GLY A 485 -10.09 14.21 -6.58
C GLY A 485 -8.88 14.81 -7.28
N ILE A 486 -7.72 14.88 -6.64
CA ILE A 486 -6.50 15.54 -7.13
C ILE A 486 -5.32 14.57 -7.16
N GLY A 487 -4.56 14.58 -8.26
CA GLY A 487 -3.26 13.91 -8.35
C GLY A 487 -2.11 14.82 -7.93
N LEU A 488 -1.08 14.24 -7.35
CA LEU A 488 0.14 14.94 -6.98
C LEU A 488 1.34 14.29 -7.65
N PHE A 489 2.21 15.09 -8.22
CA PHE A 489 3.45 14.63 -8.83
C PHE A 489 4.63 15.42 -8.24
N THR A 490 5.61 14.73 -7.69
CA THR A 490 6.76 15.34 -7.01
C THR A 490 8.01 15.39 -7.87
N GLY A 491 7.89 15.03 -9.16
CA GLY A 491 9.05 14.89 -10.04
C GLY A 491 9.92 13.69 -9.67
N GLY A 492 10.94 13.41 -10.44
CA GLY A 492 11.90 12.33 -10.19
C GLY A 492 13.24 12.80 -9.63
N ILE A 493 13.46 14.12 -9.57
CA ILE A 493 14.74 14.72 -9.13
C ILE A 493 14.47 15.84 -8.10
N ASN A 494 13.80 15.50 -7.01
CA ASN A 494 13.48 16.39 -5.91
C ASN A 494 13.66 15.67 -4.57
N PRO A 495 14.90 15.43 -4.12
CA PRO A 495 15.19 14.53 -3.00
C PRO A 495 14.61 14.96 -1.66
N ARG A 496 14.19 16.21 -1.51
CA ARG A 496 13.56 16.71 -0.28
C ARG A 496 12.03 16.76 -0.35
N ALA A 497 11.45 16.29 -1.47
CA ALA A 497 10.01 16.38 -1.66
C ALA A 497 9.23 15.40 -0.76
N VAL A 498 8.14 15.92 -0.21
CA VAL A 498 6.99 15.18 0.35
C VAL A 498 5.79 15.65 -0.46
N ALA A 499 4.96 14.77 -0.98
CA ALA A 499 3.80 15.25 -1.72
C ALA A 499 2.81 15.93 -0.77
N VAL A 500 2.43 15.27 0.33
CA VAL A 500 1.54 15.84 1.34
C VAL A 500 2.09 15.58 2.75
N LEU A 501 2.32 16.64 3.51
CA LEU A 501 2.55 16.57 4.95
C LEU A 501 1.25 16.98 5.67
N TRP A 502 0.62 16.00 6.31
CA TRP A 502 -0.73 16.14 6.87
C TRP A 502 -0.70 16.15 8.39
N LYS A 503 -1.01 17.31 8.97
CA LYS A 503 -1.13 17.46 10.43
C LYS A 503 -2.56 17.82 10.85
N ALA A 504 -3.50 17.77 9.91
CA ALA A 504 -4.90 18.07 10.16
C ALA A 504 -5.52 17.02 11.10
N GLY A 505 -6.57 17.40 11.81
CA GLY A 505 -7.16 16.62 12.90
C GLY A 505 -8.19 15.61 12.43
N GLU A 506 -8.86 14.98 13.39
CA GLU A 506 -9.84 13.90 13.22
C GLU A 506 -10.97 14.20 12.20
N GLN A 507 -11.33 15.47 12.03
CA GLN A 507 -12.39 15.89 11.09
C GLN A 507 -11.88 16.19 9.68
N SER A 508 -10.64 15.87 9.37
CA SER A 508 -10.07 16.06 8.04
C SER A 508 -10.35 14.89 7.12
N LEU A 509 -10.19 15.13 5.81
CA LEU A 509 -10.47 14.12 4.77
C LEU A 509 -9.43 14.21 3.66
N ILE A 510 -8.87 13.05 3.28
CA ILE A 510 -8.21 12.82 1.99
C ILE A 510 -8.98 11.72 1.27
N ASP A 511 -9.44 12.00 0.04
CA ASP A 511 -10.32 11.12 -0.69
C ASP A 511 -10.09 11.22 -2.20
N ASP A 512 -10.08 10.07 -2.91
CA ASP A 512 -9.81 10.00 -4.36
C ASP A 512 -8.50 10.73 -4.75
N VAL A 513 -7.41 10.45 -4.03
CA VAL A 513 -6.11 11.11 -4.27
C VAL A 513 -5.07 10.10 -4.78
N ARG A 514 -4.35 10.52 -5.82
CA ARG A 514 -3.28 9.73 -6.40
C ARG A 514 -1.92 10.42 -6.23
N PHE A 515 -0.92 9.65 -5.81
CA PHE A 515 0.47 10.09 -5.75
C PHE A 515 1.26 9.48 -6.91
N LEU A 516 1.78 10.33 -7.77
CA LEU A 516 2.38 9.96 -9.05
C LEU A 516 3.90 9.97 -8.99
N GLY A 517 4.52 9.01 -9.63
CA GLY A 517 5.97 8.96 -9.79
C GLY A 517 6.46 7.57 -10.21
N GLY A 518 7.57 7.49 -10.90
CA GLY A 518 8.22 6.24 -11.29
C GLY A 518 7.30 5.23 -11.98
N HIS A 519 7.25 4.03 -11.47
CA HIS A 519 6.29 3.02 -11.90
C HIS A 519 4.85 3.50 -11.69
N GLY A 520 3.96 3.15 -12.57
CA GLY A 520 2.55 3.53 -12.46
C GLY A 520 2.22 4.99 -12.78
N SER A 521 3.17 5.81 -13.21
CA SER A 521 2.89 7.21 -13.58
C SER A 521 2.11 7.40 -14.88
N GLY A 522 1.65 6.32 -15.49
CA GLY A 522 0.77 6.35 -16.66
C GLY A 522 1.39 7.03 -17.89
N THR A 523 0.67 7.99 -18.47
CA THR A 523 1.10 8.74 -19.65
C THR A 523 2.07 9.88 -19.34
N ASN A 524 2.46 10.07 -18.11
CA ASN A 524 3.46 11.04 -17.72
C ASN A 524 4.78 10.73 -18.44
N PRO A 525 5.53 11.75 -18.94
CA PRO A 525 6.84 11.53 -19.58
C PRO A 525 7.86 10.83 -18.67
N TYR A 526 7.58 10.75 -17.37
CA TYR A 526 8.39 10.06 -16.38
C TYR A 526 7.87 8.66 -16.02
N ASN A 527 6.96 8.10 -16.79
CA ASN A 527 6.56 6.71 -16.65
C ASN A 527 7.76 5.82 -16.97
N ASN A 528 8.48 5.46 -15.96
CA ASN A 528 9.72 4.79 -16.09
C ASN A 528 9.80 3.61 -15.15
N ASN A 529 9.78 2.46 -15.73
CA ASN A 529 10.20 1.26 -15.03
C ASN A 529 11.72 1.34 -14.82
N HIS A 530 12.12 2.20 -13.88
CA HIS A 530 13.35 2.17 -13.15
C HIS A 530 14.66 1.95 -13.93
N THR A 531 14.87 0.79 -14.48
CA THR A 531 16.12 0.42 -15.15
C THR A 531 16.26 1.01 -16.55
N ALA A 532 15.18 1.58 -17.09
CA ALA A 532 15.16 2.15 -18.44
C ALA A 532 15.30 3.68 -18.46
N ASP A 533 15.35 4.37 -17.30
CA ASP A 533 15.55 5.81 -17.30
C ASP A 533 16.97 6.14 -17.65
N SER A 534 17.12 6.92 -18.72
CA SER A 534 18.41 7.41 -19.16
C SER A 534 19.00 8.47 -18.23
N ASP A 535 18.19 9.11 -17.41
CA ASP A 535 18.66 10.07 -16.40
C ASP A 535 18.88 9.38 -15.05
N LEU A 536 20.11 9.03 -14.76
CA LEU A 536 20.54 8.35 -13.53
C LEU A 536 20.23 9.12 -12.24
N ARG A 537 19.81 10.37 -12.33
CA ARG A 537 19.41 11.17 -11.18
C ARG A 537 17.96 10.92 -10.78
N ARG A 538 17.13 10.36 -11.67
CA ARG A 538 15.81 9.85 -11.33
C ARG A 538 15.96 8.47 -10.74
N ARG A 539 15.85 8.38 -9.45
CA ARG A 539 16.09 7.14 -8.74
C ARG A 539 14.91 6.78 -7.87
N TRP A 540 14.62 5.52 -7.82
CA TRP A 540 13.67 5.00 -6.89
C TRP A 540 14.10 5.30 -5.47
N ASP A 541 13.11 5.45 -4.59
CA ASP A 541 13.33 5.71 -3.17
C ASP A 541 14.21 6.96 -2.91
N SER A 542 14.13 8.05 -3.76
CA SER A 542 14.93 9.27 -3.64
C SER A 542 14.25 10.41 -2.89
N GLN A 543 12.99 10.22 -2.54
CA GLN A 543 12.15 11.23 -1.93
C GLN A 543 11.60 10.76 -0.58
N TYR A 544 11.12 11.68 0.20
CA TYR A 544 10.36 11.42 1.42
C TYR A 544 9.00 10.79 1.10
N PRO A 545 8.23 10.31 2.10
CA PRO A 545 6.96 9.65 1.85
C PRO A 545 6.00 10.47 0.99
N SER A 546 5.19 9.77 0.17
CA SER A 546 4.15 10.40 -0.64
C SER A 546 3.11 11.09 0.23
N LEU A 547 2.47 10.35 1.11
CA LEU A 547 1.55 10.87 2.11
C LEU A 547 2.12 10.65 3.52
N TRP A 548 2.44 11.73 4.17
CA TRP A 548 3.03 11.72 5.51
C TRP A 548 2.10 12.39 6.50
N ILE A 549 1.47 11.60 7.34
CA ILE A 549 0.65 12.05 8.46
C ILE A 549 1.56 12.18 9.68
N ALA A 550 1.66 13.36 10.26
CA ALA A 550 2.64 13.63 11.32
C ALA A 550 2.09 14.51 12.43
N ASP A 551 2.77 14.50 13.58
CA ASP A 551 2.65 15.45 14.66
C ASP A 551 1.20 15.75 15.09
N GLY A 552 0.43 14.70 15.35
CA GLY A 552 -0.96 14.81 15.77
C GLY A 552 -1.96 14.89 14.61
N GLY A 553 -1.54 14.56 13.39
CA GLY A 553 -2.43 14.37 12.25
C GLY A 553 -3.32 13.13 12.41
N GLY A 554 -4.46 13.14 11.76
CA GLY A 554 -5.45 12.06 11.73
C GLY A 554 -6.54 12.38 10.71
N GLY A 555 -7.71 11.76 10.85
CA GLY A 555 -8.86 11.99 9.97
C GLY A 555 -9.27 10.76 9.16
N THR A 556 -9.98 10.99 8.06
CA THR A 556 -10.42 9.94 7.14
C THR A 556 -9.59 9.97 5.86
N PHE A 557 -9.18 8.77 5.42
CA PHE A 557 -8.36 8.54 4.25
C PHE A 557 -9.04 7.46 3.41
N ALA A 558 -9.59 7.83 2.24
CA ALA A 558 -10.38 6.93 1.41
C ALA A 558 -9.91 6.98 -0.06
N ASP A 559 -10.04 5.86 -0.77
CA ASP A 559 -9.68 5.69 -2.18
C ASP A 559 -8.33 6.36 -2.55
N ILE A 560 -7.27 5.96 -1.85
CA ILE A 560 -5.92 6.50 -2.05
C ILE A 560 -5.06 5.48 -2.77
N TRP A 561 -4.38 5.93 -3.83
CA TRP A 561 -3.39 5.13 -4.53
C TRP A 561 -2.03 5.84 -4.60
N THR A 562 -0.97 5.14 -4.18
CA THR A 562 0.39 5.66 -4.22
C THR A 562 1.33 4.72 -4.96
N PRO A 563 1.36 4.72 -6.31
CA PRO A 563 2.32 3.93 -7.08
C PRO A 563 3.63 4.70 -7.33
N ASN A 564 4.09 5.51 -6.38
CA ASN A 564 5.22 6.41 -6.54
C ASN A 564 6.53 5.78 -6.06
N THR A 565 7.24 5.07 -6.93
CA THR A 565 8.53 4.45 -6.62
C THR A 565 9.66 5.45 -6.29
N PHE A 566 9.47 6.74 -6.53
CA PHE A 566 10.45 7.75 -6.09
C PHE A 566 10.36 8.04 -4.60
N ALA A 567 9.22 7.76 -3.97
CA ALA A 567 9.05 7.98 -2.54
C ALA A 567 9.52 6.79 -1.70
N GLN A 568 10.03 7.07 -0.52
CA GLN A 568 10.51 6.03 0.42
C GLN A 568 9.38 5.25 1.07
N ALA A 569 8.18 5.79 1.11
CA ALA A 569 6.97 5.10 1.54
C ALA A 569 5.75 5.70 0.85
N GLY A 570 4.72 4.89 0.61
CA GLY A 570 3.45 5.37 0.11
C GLY A 570 2.68 6.13 1.18
N PHE A 571 2.53 5.50 2.33
CA PHE A 571 1.74 6.00 3.46
C PHE A 571 2.54 5.88 4.75
N LEU A 572 2.95 7.01 5.31
CA LEU A 572 3.63 7.08 6.61
C LEU A 572 2.77 7.83 7.62
N VAL A 573 2.54 7.21 8.77
CA VAL A 573 1.90 7.83 9.93
C VAL A 573 2.87 7.85 11.09
N GLU A 574 3.13 9.03 11.66
CA GLU A 574 4.03 9.11 12.81
C GLU A 574 3.59 10.13 13.88
N ASN A 575 3.99 9.87 15.11
CA ASN A 575 3.82 10.79 16.25
C ASN A 575 2.38 11.30 16.42
N THR A 576 1.39 10.41 16.37
CA THR A 576 -0.01 10.81 16.50
C THR A 576 -0.83 9.86 17.38
N LYS A 577 -1.76 10.45 18.15
CA LYS A 577 -2.83 9.76 18.88
C LYS A 577 -4.22 10.21 18.42
N THR A 578 -4.26 11.10 17.45
CA THR A 578 -5.50 11.52 16.81
C THR A 578 -6.05 10.33 16.01
N PRO A 579 -7.33 9.98 16.19
CA PRO A 579 -7.91 8.88 15.45
C PRO A 579 -7.76 9.06 13.94
N GLY A 580 -7.45 7.95 13.27
CA GLY A 580 -7.40 7.88 11.82
C GLY A 580 -8.16 6.66 11.31
N HIS A 581 -8.89 6.86 10.23
CA HIS A 581 -9.71 5.85 9.58
C HIS A 581 -9.30 5.74 8.12
N VAL A 582 -8.88 4.54 7.73
CA VAL A 582 -8.47 4.26 6.35
C VAL A 582 -9.48 3.30 5.72
N TYR A 583 -9.97 3.68 4.53
CA TYR A 583 -10.88 2.88 3.73
C TYR A 583 -10.34 2.80 2.31
N GLU A 584 -10.01 1.62 1.82
CA GLU A 584 -9.42 1.37 0.50
C GLU A 584 -8.15 2.19 0.25
N LEU A 585 -7.04 1.65 0.67
CA LEU A 585 -5.70 2.22 0.47
C LEU A 585 -4.88 1.26 -0.38
N SER A 586 -4.38 1.72 -1.50
CA SER A 586 -3.43 0.98 -2.32
C SER A 586 -2.08 1.68 -2.33
N THR A 587 -1.06 1.01 -1.78
CA THR A 587 0.33 1.46 -1.80
C THR A 587 1.17 0.45 -2.56
N GLU A 588 1.88 0.92 -3.59
CA GLU A 588 2.49 0.03 -4.56
C GLU A 588 3.87 0.51 -4.99
N HIS A 589 4.76 -0.43 -5.22
CA HIS A 589 6.04 -0.21 -5.88
C HIS A 589 7.07 0.62 -5.11
N HIS A 590 6.90 0.76 -3.79
CA HIS A 590 7.91 1.39 -2.96
C HIS A 590 8.99 0.36 -2.60
N VAL A 591 10.23 0.77 -2.72
CA VAL A 591 11.36 -0.16 -2.51
C VAL A 591 11.83 -0.23 -1.05
N ARG A 592 11.15 0.45 -0.15
CA ARG A 592 11.48 0.50 1.26
C ARG A 592 10.31 0.11 2.15
N ASN A 593 9.29 0.91 2.18
CA ASN A 593 8.06 0.63 2.93
C ASN A 593 6.85 0.99 2.07
N GLU A 594 5.89 0.09 1.96
CA GLU A 594 4.60 0.48 1.41
C GLU A 594 3.83 1.31 2.43
N ILE A 595 3.64 0.77 3.63
CA ILE A 595 2.94 1.42 4.73
C ILE A 595 3.83 1.39 5.99
N LYS A 596 3.93 2.52 6.69
CA LYS A 596 4.65 2.58 7.98
C LYS A 596 3.85 3.35 9.04
N PHE A 597 3.80 2.78 10.25
CA PHE A 597 3.26 3.40 11.47
C PHE A 597 4.37 3.52 12.51
N ASP A 598 4.63 4.72 13.02
CA ASP A 598 5.66 4.98 14.03
C ASP A 598 5.12 5.92 15.13
N HIS A 599 5.04 5.44 16.37
CA HIS A 599 4.44 6.17 17.51
C HIS A 599 2.96 6.58 17.26
N VAL A 600 2.14 5.62 16.82
CA VAL A 600 0.73 5.85 16.45
C VAL A 600 -0.21 5.10 17.38
N GLU A 601 -1.32 5.74 17.78
CA GLU A 601 -2.36 5.11 18.58
C GLU A 601 -3.75 5.38 17.99
N ASN A 602 -4.66 4.39 18.12
CA ASN A 602 -6.11 4.50 17.82
C ASN A 602 -6.44 4.67 16.32
N TRP A 603 -5.88 3.83 15.47
CA TRP A 603 -6.18 3.81 14.05
C TRP A 603 -6.86 2.52 13.62
N ASP A 604 -7.79 2.61 12.67
CA ASP A 604 -8.37 1.48 11.97
C ASP A 604 -8.14 1.59 10.46
N ILE A 605 -7.59 0.53 9.91
CA ILE A 605 -7.18 0.43 8.52
C ILE A 605 -7.95 -0.71 7.88
N ASN A 606 -8.91 -0.36 7.03
CA ASN A 606 -9.81 -1.30 6.38
C ASN A 606 -9.49 -1.40 4.90
N SER A 607 -9.34 -2.61 4.40
CA SER A 607 -8.97 -2.94 3.01
C SER A 607 -7.67 -2.26 2.52
N PRO A 608 -6.58 -2.28 3.28
CA PRO A 608 -5.31 -1.86 2.72
C PRO A 608 -4.77 -2.93 1.78
N GLN A 609 -4.23 -2.48 0.66
CA GLN A 609 -3.48 -3.29 -0.27
C GLN A 609 -2.05 -2.75 -0.38
N THR A 610 -1.09 -3.67 -0.46
CA THR A 610 0.30 -3.34 -0.77
C THR A 610 0.77 -4.23 -1.91
N GLU A 611 1.60 -3.69 -2.82
CA GLU A 611 2.11 -4.46 -3.95
C GLU A 611 3.58 -4.18 -4.22
N GLU A 612 4.37 -5.26 -4.27
CA GLU A 612 5.75 -5.25 -4.72
C GLU A 612 5.89 -6.13 -5.96
N GLU A 613 6.49 -5.60 -7.02
CA GLU A 613 6.64 -6.32 -8.29
C GLU A 613 8.08 -6.75 -8.60
N ALA A 614 8.19 -7.61 -9.61
CA ALA A 614 9.47 -8.10 -10.10
C ALA A 614 10.37 -6.95 -10.58
N GLY A 615 11.52 -6.81 -9.96
CA GLY A 615 12.51 -5.76 -10.26
C GLY A 615 12.51 -4.61 -9.29
N GLU A 616 11.56 -4.59 -8.35
CA GLU A 616 11.59 -3.74 -7.18
C GLU A 616 12.45 -4.37 -6.08
N SER A 617 12.67 -3.64 -5.03
CA SER A 617 13.60 -4.09 -3.99
C SER A 617 13.11 -5.37 -3.30
N PRO A 618 13.94 -6.39 -3.21
CA PRO A 618 13.65 -7.52 -2.33
C PRO A 618 13.64 -7.13 -0.86
N GLU A 619 14.04 -5.91 -0.53
CA GLU A 619 14.08 -5.38 0.83
C GLU A 619 12.83 -4.60 1.20
N SER A 620 11.87 -4.45 0.29
CA SER A 620 10.63 -3.76 0.57
C SER A 620 9.85 -4.45 1.69
N LEU A 621 9.31 -3.64 2.59
CA LEU A 621 8.37 -4.07 3.63
C LEU A 621 6.98 -3.61 3.27
N SER A 622 6.07 -4.55 3.19
CA SER A 622 4.66 -4.24 2.94
C SER A 622 4.07 -3.38 4.07
N LEU A 623 4.38 -3.72 5.32
CA LEU A 623 3.90 -2.98 6.49
C LEU A 623 4.94 -2.99 7.62
N GLU A 624 5.28 -1.82 8.13
CA GLU A 624 6.11 -1.66 9.32
C GLU A 624 5.37 -0.93 10.44
N ILE A 625 5.41 -1.49 11.64
CA ILE A 625 4.72 -0.95 12.82
C ILE A 625 5.73 -0.81 13.96
N GLU A 626 5.99 0.43 14.36
CA GLU A 626 6.96 0.74 15.41
C GLU A 626 6.32 1.58 16.52
N PHE A 627 6.65 1.29 17.78
CA PHE A 627 6.24 2.07 18.95
C PHE A 627 4.74 2.42 18.97
N SER A 628 3.90 1.59 18.37
CA SER A 628 2.49 1.89 18.09
C SER A 628 1.56 1.00 18.91
N ARG A 629 0.31 1.46 19.08
CA ARG A 629 -0.64 0.78 19.92
C ARG A 629 -2.08 0.98 19.46
N ASN A 630 -2.94 -0.03 19.70
CA ASN A 630 -4.35 -0.01 19.39
C ASN A 630 -4.60 0.32 17.89
N LEU A 631 -4.02 -0.53 17.04
CA LEU A 631 -4.20 -0.49 15.59
C LEU A 631 -4.98 -1.72 15.12
N ILE A 632 -5.90 -1.53 14.18
CA ILE A 632 -6.67 -2.60 13.56
C ILE A 632 -6.39 -2.60 12.07
N PHE A 633 -5.95 -3.74 11.53
CA PHE A 633 -5.81 -3.99 10.11
C PHE A 633 -6.81 -5.05 9.71
N ALA A 634 -7.75 -4.70 8.83
CA ALA A 634 -8.82 -5.60 8.41
C ALA A 634 -8.87 -5.74 6.89
N ASN A 635 -9.08 -6.98 6.40
CA ASN A 635 -8.98 -7.33 4.99
C ASN A 635 -7.70 -6.81 4.34
N TYR A 636 -6.57 -7.06 5.00
CA TYR A 636 -5.27 -6.64 4.50
C TYR A 636 -4.75 -7.61 3.45
N HIS A 637 -4.41 -7.10 2.28
CA HIS A 637 -3.86 -7.87 1.19
C HIS A 637 -2.46 -7.37 0.81
N ALA A 638 -1.43 -8.19 1.05
CA ALA A 638 -0.06 -7.91 0.67
C ALA A 638 0.34 -8.75 -0.55
N TYR A 639 0.45 -8.11 -1.71
CA TYR A 639 0.99 -8.72 -2.92
C TYR A 639 2.50 -8.61 -2.93
N ARG A 640 3.18 -9.72 -2.69
CA ARG A 640 4.63 -9.79 -2.70
C ARG A 640 5.09 -10.69 -3.84
N VAL A 641 5.34 -10.08 -4.99
CA VAL A 641 5.65 -10.79 -6.23
C VAL A 641 6.97 -10.34 -6.85
N THR A 642 7.91 -9.89 -6.02
CA THR A 642 9.23 -9.42 -6.45
C THR A 642 10.02 -10.48 -7.21
N ARG A 643 9.66 -11.76 -7.02
CA ARG A 643 10.36 -12.91 -7.58
C ARG A 643 11.84 -12.93 -7.22
N SER A 644 12.17 -12.36 -6.09
CA SER A 644 13.52 -12.38 -5.56
C SER A 644 13.90 -13.76 -5.04
N ARG A 645 15.18 -14.06 -5.09
CA ARG A 645 15.74 -15.28 -4.50
C ARG A 645 16.05 -15.13 -3.01
N ALA A 646 16.31 -13.91 -2.59
CA ALA A 646 16.54 -13.54 -1.21
C ALA A 646 15.55 -12.41 -0.83
N PRO A 647 14.25 -12.74 -0.75
CA PRO A 647 13.26 -11.74 -0.37
C PRO A 647 13.47 -11.30 1.06
N PHE A 648 12.90 -10.15 1.41
CA PHE A 648 12.78 -9.78 2.81
C PHE A 648 11.99 -10.88 3.55
N ALA A 649 12.48 -11.28 4.71
CA ALA A 649 11.97 -12.46 5.40
C ALA A 649 10.50 -12.34 5.86
N THR A 650 9.93 -11.15 5.89
CA THR A 650 8.57 -10.90 6.35
C THR A 650 7.85 -9.83 5.54
N ALA A 651 6.52 -9.92 5.45
CA ALA A 651 5.69 -8.85 4.90
C ALA A 651 5.41 -7.76 5.95
N VAL A 652 5.18 -8.14 7.19
CA VAL A 652 4.87 -7.23 8.30
C VAL A 652 5.95 -7.32 9.36
N ARG A 653 6.54 -6.19 9.71
CA ARG A 653 7.50 -6.08 10.79
C ARG A 653 6.92 -5.27 11.94
N ILE A 654 6.94 -5.84 13.13
CA ILE A 654 6.44 -5.18 14.34
C ILE A 654 7.62 -4.97 15.30
N TYR A 655 7.80 -3.76 15.79
CA TYR A 655 8.82 -3.41 16.77
C TYR A 655 8.20 -2.60 17.92
N ASN A 656 8.42 -3.04 19.14
CA ASN A 656 8.01 -2.36 20.38
C ASN A 656 6.55 -1.83 20.36
N SER A 657 5.63 -2.62 19.79
CA SER A 657 4.23 -2.28 19.60
C SER A 657 3.32 -3.28 20.30
N SER A 658 2.09 -2.90 20.59
CA SER A 658 1.12 -3.72 21.34
C SER A 658 -0.32 -3.41 20.97
N GLU A 659 -1.25 -4.31 21.29
CA GLU A 659 -2.67 -4.15 20.92
C GLU A 659 -2.83 -3.92 19.42
N ILE A 660 -2.12 -4.71 18.61
CA ILE A 660 -2.25 -4.71 17.16
C ILE A 660 -3.16 -5.86 16.77
N HIS A 661 -4.22 -5.56 16.05
CA HIS A 661 -5.27 -6.49 15.70
C HIS A 661 -5.30 -6.72 14.20
N PHE A 662 -5.05 -7.94 13.79
CA PHE A 662 -5.18 -8.35 12.38
C PHE A 662 -6.47 -9.14 12.21
N ARG A 663 -7.24 -8.79 11.16
CA ARG A 663 -8.50 -9.43 10.79
C ARG A 663 -8.48 -9.69 9.29
N ASN A 664 -8.68 -10.94 8.90
CA ASN A 664 -8.68 -11.36 7.51
C ASN A 664 -7.42 -10.87 6.77
N VAL A 665 -6.33 -11.57 6.91
CA VAL A 665 -5.03 -11.21 6.32
C VAL A 665 -4.66 -12.19 5.22
N HIS A 666 -4.24 -11.65 4.09
CA HIS A 666 -3.73 -12.40 2.96
C HIS A 666 -2.36 -11.87 2.51
N VAL A 667 -1.33 -12.70 2.62
CA VAL A 667 0.04 -12.36 2.21
C VAL A 667 0.52 -13.31 1.13
N ASN A 668 0.80 -12.79 -0.05
CA ASN A 668 1.40 -13.58 -1.13
C ASN A 668 2.83 -14.03 -0.79
N ALA A 669 3.25 -15.14 -1.38
CA ALA A 669 4.64 -15.56 -1.29
C ALA A 669 5.52 -14.70 -2.19
N GLU A 670 6.51 -14.04 -1.60
CA GLU A 670 7.42 -13.13 -2.32
C GLU A 670 8.28 -13.86 -3.36
N SER A 671 8.67 -15.09 -3.08
CA SER A 671 9.46 -15.92 -4.00
C SER A 671 8.80 -16.20 -5.36
N GLY A 672 7.58 -15.71 -5.57
CA GLY A 672 6.83 -15.95 -6.82
C GLY A 672 6.43 -17.40 -7.05
N TYR A 673 6.48 -18.23 -6.01
CA TYR A 673 6.00 -19.62 -6.05
C TYR A 673 4.51 -19.74 -5.78
N GLY A 674 3.74 -18.68 -5.93
CA GLY A 674 2.31 -18.79 -6.03
C GLY A 674 1.96 -19.65 -7.26
N ILE A 675 1.07 -20.61 -7.13
CA ILE A 675 0.48 -21.27 -8.29
C ILE A 675 -0.63 -20.38 -8.79
N CYS A 676 -0.44 -19.85 -10.00
CA CYS A 676 -1.53 -19.22 -10.73
C CYS A 676 -2.25 -20.29 -11.51
N ASP A 677 -3.51 -20.48 -11.29
CA ASP A 677 -4.40 -21.28 -12.10
C ASP A 677 -5.43 -20.39 -12.82
N ASN A 678 -6.42 -20.98 -13.44
CA ASN A 678 -7.48 -20.22 -14.12
C ASN A 678 -8.39 -19.40 -13.17
N ASN A 679 -8.23 -19.58 -11.87
CA ASN A 679 -9.01 -18.91 -10.82
C ASN A 679 -8.21 -17.82 -10.10
N GLY A 680 -7.02 -17.51 -10.56
CA GLY A 680 -6.15 -16.52 -9.96
C GLY A 680 -4.84 -17.11 -9.41
N CYS A 681 -4.07 -16.26 -8.74
CA CYS A 681 -2.82 -16.67 -8.11
C CYS A 681 -3.08 -16.87 -6.62
N GLY A 682 -3.08 -18.13 -6.18
CA GLY A 682 -3.18 -18.48 -4.77
C GLY A 682 -1.82 -18.46 -4.10
N THR A 683 -1.73 -17.88 -2.92
CA THR A 683 -0.60 -18.13 -2.04
C THR A 683 -0.78 -19.48 -1.37
N PHE A 684 0.19 -20.33 -1.53
CA PHE A 684 0.21 -21.56 -0.77
C PHE A 684 0.98 -21.29 0.52
N LEU A 685 0.26 -21.03 1.56
CA LEU A 685 0.72 -20.81 2.93
C LEU A 685 1.85 -21.72 3.42
N ARG A 686 2.07 -22.81 2.78
CA ARG A 686 2.98 -23.86 3.24
C ARG A 686 3.99 -24.28 2.21
N LEU A 687 4.02 -23.61 1.07
CA LEU A 687 4.89 -23.95 -0.04
C LEU A 687 5.92 -22.87 -0.35
N SER A 688 6.15 -21.93 0.59
CA SER A 688 7.32 -21.07 0.46
C SER A 688 8.56 -21.97 0.30
N LYS A 689 9.30 -21.75 -0.74
CA LYS A 689 10.57 -22.44 -0.97
C LYS A 689 11.59 -22.01 0.08
N PHE A 690 11.41 -20.83 0.64
CA PHE A 690 12.25 -20.27 1.67
C PHE A 690 11.59 -20.46 3.02
N PRO A 691 12.12 -21.36 3.87
CA PRO A 691 11.52 -21.68 5.16
C PRO A 691 11.52 -20.52 6.15
N TYR A 692 12.21 -19.44 5.85
CA TYR A 692 12.29 -18.23 6.67
C TYR A 692 11.36 -17.09 6.21
N GLU A 693 10.62 -17.24 5.11
CA GLU A 693 9.59 -16.28 4.77
C GLU A 693 8.42 -16.36 5.74
N ASN A 694 8.13 -15.27 6.41
CA ASN A 694 7.05 -15.13 7.37
C ASN A 694 6.00 -14.14 6.88
N ALA A 695 4.77 -14.23 7.36
CA ALA A 695 3.81 -13.15 7.17
C ALA A 695 4.13 -11.99 8.10
N ILE A 696 4.39 -12.27 9.38
CA ILE A 696 4.65 -11.25 10.41
C ILE A 696 5.88 -11.65 11.23
N GLU A 697 6.73 -10.67 11.53
CA GLU A 697 7.82 -10.75 12.48
C GLU A 697 7.62 -9.73 13.61
N ASP A 698 7.51 -10.18 14.85
CA ASP A 698 7.62 -9.32 16.03
C ASP A 698 9.08 -9.36 16.54
N VAL A 699 9.83 -8.33 16.17
CA VAL A 699 11.25 -8.19 16.49
C VAL A 699 11.49 -8.14 17.98
N THR A 700 10.65 -7.42 18.72
CA THR A 700 10.82 -7.21 20.16
C THR A 700 10.67 -8.49 20.96
N HIS A 701 9.79 -9.37 20.53
CA HIS A 701 9.47 -10.61 21.21
C HIS A 701 10.14 -11.83 20.58
N HIS A 702 10.83 -11.65 19.43
CA HIS A 702 11.46 -12.71 18.65
C HIS A 702 10.46 -13.79 18.26
N LEU A 703 9.32 -13.36 17.78
CA LEU A 703 8.22 -14.21 17.36
C LEU A 703 7.96 -14.04 15.86
N GLU A 704 7.56 -15.12 15.23
CA GLU A 704 7.28 -15.18 13.81
C GLU A 704 5.90 -15.81 13.58
N VAL A 705 5.16 -15.28 12.64
CA VAL A 705 3.90 -15.84 12.13
C VAL A 705 4.12 -16.29 10.70
N ARG A 706 4.04 -17.59 10.46
CA ARG A 706 4.27 -18.19 9.14
C ARG A 706 3.02 -18.36 8.32
N GLU A 707 1.88 -18.41 8.98
CA GLU A 707 0.60 -18.45 8.32
C GLU A 707 0.39 -17.14 7.54
N ARG A 708 0.11 -17.27 6.24
CA ARG A 708 -0.02 -16.13 5.33
C ARG A 708 -1.47 -15.75 5.07
N GLU A 709 -2.38 -16.59 5.51
CA GLU A 709 -3.83 -16.38 5.42
C GLU A 709 -4.44 -16.79 6.75
N PHE A 710 -5.12 -15.85 7.39
CA PHE A 710 -5.76 -16.10 8.67
C PHE A 710 -6.82 -15.06 9.00
N ALA A 711 -7.87 -15.51 9.69
CA ALA A 711 -8.98 -14.65 10.09
C ALA A 711 -8.66 -13.76 11.29
N VAL A 712 -7.83 -14.21 12.22
CA VAL A 712 -7.57 -13.48 13.47
C VAL A 712 -6.15 -13.70 13.97
N LEU A 713 -5.51 -12.58 14.28
CA LEU A 713 -4.34 -12.52 15.16
C LEU A 713 -4.40 -11.27 16.02
N ASP A 714 -4.17 -11.41 17.32
CA ASP A 714 -4.04 -10.29 18.25
C ASP A 714 -2.64 -10.27 18.87
N VAL A 715 -1.93 -9.16 18.73
CA VAL A 715 -0.72 -8.85 19.48
C VAL A 715 -1.17 -8.19 20.80
N PRO A 716 -0.99 -8.85 21.94
CA PRO A 716 -1.58 -8.40 23.20
C PRO A 716 -0.89 -7.15 23.76
N ALA A 717 -1.54 -6.51 24.74
CA ALA A 717 -1.03 -5.32 25.44
C ALA A 717 0.26 -5.57 26.24
N ASP A 718 0.47 -6.80 26.70
CA ASP A 718 1.66 -7.20 27.45
C ASP A 718 2.05 -8.64 27.05
N PRO A 719 2.62 -8.78 25.85
CA PRO A 719 3.04 -10.09 25.37
C PRO A 719 4.16 -10.66 26.24
N LEU A 720 4.08 -11.93 26.48
CA LEU A 720 5.10 -12.66 27.23
C LEU A 720 6.42 -12.61 26.45
N ARG A 721 7.40 -11.86 26.94
CA ARG A 721 8.74 -11.85 26.36
C ARG A 721 9.38 -13.24 26.49
N PRO A 722 9.80 -13.88 25.41
CA PRO A 722 10.70 -15.02 25.54
C PRO A 722 11.99 -14.56 26.23
N PRO A 723 12.66 -15.46 26.95
CA PRO A 723 13.93 -15.11 27.61
C PRO A 723 14.98 -14.75 26.53
N THR A 724 15.27 -13.48 26.38
CA THR A 724 16.31 -12.97 25.48
C THR A 724 17.68 -13.13 26.12
N PRO A 725 18.72 -13.50 25.37
CA PRO A 725 20.07 -13.35 25.83
C PRO A 725 20.38 -11.89 26.20
N ASP A 726 20.81 -11.68 27.42
CA ASP A 726 21.00 -10.35 27.99
C ASP A 726 22.07 -9.55 27.20
N SER A 727 21.64 -8.52 26.49
CA SER A 727 22.54 -7.63 25.74
C SER A 727 23.61 -6.97 26.63
N SER A 728 23.38 -6.93 27.95
CA SER A 728 24.37 -6.45 28.93
C SER A 728 25.63 -7.28 28.93
N ALA A 729 25.64 -8.48 28.36
CA ALA A 729 26.87 -9.30 28.22
C ALA A 729 27.91 -8.59 27.33
N VAL A 730 27.45 -7.85 26.31
CA VAL A 730 28.31 -7.22 25.29
C VAL A 730 28.28 -5.70 25.33
N LEU A 731 27.18 -5.10 25.71
CA LEU A 731 27.03 -3.64 25.75
C LEU A 731 27.74 -3.02 26.96
N ALA A 732 28.23 -1.82 26.80
CA ALA A 732 28.77 -1.02 27.92
C ALA A 732 27.64 -0.73 28.94
N PRO A 733 27.95 -0.56 30.23
CA PRO A 733 26.92 -0.31 31.24
C PRO A 733 26.03 0.90 30.90
N GLY A 734 24.72 0.66 30.76
CA GLY A 734 23.74 1.70 30.43
C GLY A 734 23.73 2.14 28.97
N ALA A 735 24.48 1.46 28.09
CA ALA A 735 24.43 1.75 26.65
C ALA A 735 23.14 1.22 26.02
N THR A 736 22.57 2.04 25.17
CA THR A 736 21.43 1.71 24.32
C THR A 736 21.76 2.06 22.87
N VAL A 737 21.09 1.41 21.92
CA VAL A 737 21.16 1.80 20.52
C VAL A 737 20.60 3.22 20.38
N LYS A 738 21.37 4.10 19.75
CA LYS A 738 20.97 5.49 19.53
C LYS A 738 20.98 5.80 18.05
N LYS A 739 19.94 6.44 17.58
CA LYS A 739 19.92 7.06 16.25
C LYS A 739 20.85 8.28 16.29
N LEU A 740 21.83 8.31 15.41
CA LEU A 740 22.79 9.41 15.27
C LEU A 740 22.34 10.41 14.23
N GLU A 741 21.92 9.93 13.08
CA GLU A 741 21.50 10.72 11.93
C GLU A 741 20.41 9.96 11.17
N ASP A 742 19.59 10.67 10.42
CA ASP A 742 18.56 10.12 9.54
C ASP A 742 18.41 10.92 8.24
N GLY A 743 17.43 10.54 7.41
CA GLY A 743 17.21 11.19 6.13
C GLY A 743 18.07 10.62 5.01
N PHE A 744 18.64 9.45 5.19
CA PHE A 744 19.33 8.70 4.14
C PHE A 744 18.35 7.87 3.33
N PHE A 745 18.91 7.32 2.27
CA PHE A 745 18.18 6.50 1.34
C PHE A 745 18.31 5.02 1.63
N SER A 746 19.51 4.54 1.57
CA SER A 746 19.92 3.19 1.94
C SER A 746 21.42 3.23 2.14
N ILE A 747 21.86 3.25 3.37
CA ILE A 747 23.27 3.43 3.67
C ILE A 747 23.96 2.10 3.94
N SER A 748 25.08 1.93 3.27
CA SER A 748 25.94 0.74 3.39
C SER A 748 27.38 1.10 3.00
N GLY A 749 28.20 0.12 2.70
CA GLY A 749 29.53 0.33 2.17
C GLY A 749 30.42 1.17 3.06
N ALA A 750 30.54 0.81 4.35
CA ALA A 750 31.19 1.63 5.34
C ALA A 750 32.68 1.32 5.52
N ALA A 751 33.45 2.35 5.81
CA ALA A 751 34.85 2.26 6.24
C ALA A 751 35.13 3.18 7.44
N VAL A 752 36.12 2.87 8.24
CA VAL A 752 36.53 3.70 9.39
C VAL A 752 37.98 4.05 9.26
N ASP A 753 38.32 5.33 9.35
CA ASP A 753 39.71 5.79 9.29
C ASP A 753 40.51 5.46 10.55
N ALA A 754 41.82 5.80 10.56
CA ALA A 754 42.70 5.55 11.70
C ALA A 754 42.24 6.28 12.98
N ALA A 755 41.56 7.41 12.86
CA ALA A 755 41.05 8.17 14.01
C ALA A 755 39.68 7.65 14.53
N GLY A 756 39.06 6.72 13.85
CA GLY A 756 37.75 6.18 14.22
C GLY A 756 36.56 6.89 13.59
N LYS A 757 36.80 7.83 12.66
CA LYS A 757 35.77 8.50 11.92
C LYS A 757 35.14 7.55 10.88
N LEU A 758 33.81 7.51 10.83
CA LEU A 758 33.05 6.67 9.91
C LEU A 758 32.91 7.36 8.56
N TYR A 759 33.02 6.59 7.49
CA TYR A 759 32.68 6.96 6.12
C TYR A 759 31.73 5.90 5.57
N PHE A 760 30.72 6.30 4.83
CA PHE A 760 29.71 5.37 4.33
C PHE A 760 29.06 5.87 3.04
N VAL A 761 28.48 4.96 2.31
CA VAL A 761 27.87 5.19 1.02
C VAL A 761 26.34 5.34 1.18
N ASP A 762 25.77 6.31 0.53
CA ASP A 762 24.40 6.30 0.08
C ASP A 762 24.41 6.17 -1.45
N HIS A 763 24.33 4.93 -1.90
CA HIS A 763 24.45 4.60 -3.32
C HIS A 763 23.40 5.34 -4.18
N HIS A 764 22.20 5.42 -3.67
CA HIS A 764 21.07 6.01 -4.35
C HIS A 764 21.26 7.52 -4.58
N ASN A 765 21.72 8.23 -3.58
CA ASN A 765 22.08 9.64 -3.70
C ASN A 765 23.44 9.88 -4.35
N GLN A 766 24.17 8.81 -4.73
CA GLN A 766 25.52 8.91 -5.29
C GLN A 766 26.47 9.67 -4.37
N ARG A 767 26.35 9.46 -3.04
CA ARG A 767 27.10 10.20 -2.05
C ARG A 767 27.96 9.31 -1.18
N ILE A 768 29.08 9.86 -0.77
CA ILE A 768 29.88 9.33 0.31
C ILE A 768 29.81 10.32 1.45
N TYR A 769 29.29 9.88 2.57
CA TYR A 769 29.20 10.65 3.79
C TYR A 769 30.33 10.32 4.75
N SER A 770 30.60 11.23 5.66
CA SER A 770 31.44 10.98 6.83
C SER A 770 30.73 11.42 8.11
N TRP A 771 30.99 10.71 9.21
CA TRP A 771 30.41 11.04 10.50
C TRP A 771 31.42 10.87 11.64
N SER A 772 31.44 11.81 12.57
CA SER A 772 32.13 11.70 13.84
C SER A 772 31.36 12.47 14.92
N GLU A 773 31.50 12.07 16.18
CA GLU A 773 30.86 12.79 17.29
C GLU A 773 31.25 14.26 17.38
N LYS A 774 32.46 14.60 16.95
CA LYS A 774 32.98 15.96 17.00
C LYS A 774 32.46 16.84 15.87
N GLU A 775 32.31 16.28 14.65
CA GLU A 775 32.05 17.05 13.43
C GLU A 775 30.63 16.88 12.93
N GLY A 776 29.90 15.88 13.44
CA GLY A 776 28.60 15.50 12.93
C GLY A 776 28.68 14.86 11.54
N LEU A 777 27.57 14.91 10.80
CA LEU A 777 27.47 14.42 9.44
C LEU A 777 28.10 15.41 8.44
N GLY A 778 28.95 14.89 7.56
CA GLY A 778 29.53 15.62 6.45
C GLY A 778 29.36 14.87 5.12
N ILE A 779 29.30 15.60 4.02
CA ILE A 779 29.38 15.03 2.67
C ILE A 779 30.85 15.04 2.25
N GLU A 780 31.38 13.87 2.01
CA GLU A 780 32.76 13.72 1.56
C GLU A 780 32.87 13.80 0.03
N ARG A 781 31.91 13.17 -0.67
CA ARG A 781 31.77 13.22 -2.12
C ARG A 781 30.32 13.14 -2.51
N ASP A 782 29.95 13.89 -3.55
CA ASP A 782 28.62 13.90 -4.15
C ASP A 782 28.64 13.80 -5.68
N ASN A 783 29.77 13.44 -6.25
CA ASN A 783 29.89 13.18 -7.68
C ASN A 783 29.50 11.71 -7.99
N SER A 784 28.96 11.51 -9.18
CA SER A 784 28.43 10.21 -9.63
C SER A 784 29.55 9.19 -9.83
N LEU A 785 29.96 8.55 -8.73
CA LEU A 785 30.94 7.47 -8.74
C LEU A 785 30.29 6.09 -8.75
N ASP A 786 28.99 6.03 -8.64
CA ASP A 786 28.23 4.80 -8.47
C ASP A 786 28.80 3.92 -7.34
N PRO A 787 29.00 4.50 -6.16
CA PRO A 787 29.74 3.88 -5.09
C PRO A 787 28.89 2.78 -4.42
N VAL A 788 29.50 1.59 -4.20
CA VAL A 788 28.84 0.49 -3.52
C VAL A 788 29.53 0.12 -2.22
N ASN A 789 30.84 0.36 -2.10
CA ASN A 789 31.56 0.02 -0.90
C ASN A 789 32.86 0.81 -0.74
N LEU A 790 33.37 0.88 0.47
CA LEU A 790 34.54 1.67 0.86
C LEU A 790 35.56 0.85 1.64
N VAL A 791 36.84 1.20 1.48
CA VAL A 791 37.93 0.71 2.32
C VAL A 791 39.07 1.71 2.38
N PHE A 792 39.77 1.81 3.50
CA PHE A 792 40.98 2.59 3.60
C PHE A 792 42.22 1.75 3.27
N ASP A 793 43.13 2.32 2.48
CA ASP A 793 44.49 1.79 2.37
C ASP A 793 45.35 2.23 3.57
N LYS A 794 46.55 1.67 3.68
CA LYS A 794 47.47 1.93 4.81
C LYS A 794 47.98 3.39 4.83
N SER A 795 47.92 4.09 3.71
CA SER A 795 48.30 5.51 3.60
C SER A 795 47.17 6.46 3.92
N GLY A 796 45.96 5.94 4.17
CA GLY A 796 44.79 6.73 4.47
C GLY A 796 44.07 7.27 3.22
N ASN A 797 44.29 6.65 2.06
CA ASN A 797 43.41 6.90 0.92
C ASN A 797 42.13 6.07 1.06
N LEU A 798 41.00 6.65 0.74
CA LEU A 798 39.73 5.95 0.67
C LEU A 798 39.57 5.37 -0.73
N LEU A 799 39.46 4.05 -0.78
CA LEU A 799 39.13 3.31 -1.99
C LEU A 799 37.63 3.16 -2.10
N VAL A 800 37.09 3.43 -3.26
CA VAL A 800 35.65 3.32 -3.56
C VAL A 800 35.44 2.24 -4.61
N LEU A 801 34.80 1.17 -4.24
CA LEU A 801 34.27 0.21 -5.22
C LEU A 801 33.03 0.81 -5.85
N SER A 802 33.06 0.86 -7.19
CA SER A 802 31.95 1.37 -7.99
C SER A 802 31.32 0.24 -8.78
N SER A 803 29.99 0.27 -8.94
CA SER A 803 29.28 -0.63 -9.85
C SER A 803 29.31 -0.15 -11.29
N ALA A 804 29.83 1.04 -11.57
CA ALA A 804 29.90 1.59 -12.92
C ALA A 804 30.81 0.76 -13.84
N GLY A 805 30.26 0.39 -15.01
CA GLY A 805 30.95 -0.31 -16.06
C GLY A 805 30.88 -1.85 -15.92
N PRO A 806 31.18 -2.60 -17.00
CA PRO A 806 30.99 -4.04 -17.07
C PRO A 806 31.92 -4.85 -16.13
N GLU A 807 32.88 -4.19 -15.52
CA GLU A 807 33.95 -4.87 -14.78
C GLU A 807 34.17 -4.31 -13.38
N SER A 808 33.31 -3.45 -12.89
CA SER A 808 33.48 -2.64 -11.69
C SER A 808 34.75 -1.75 -11.75
N THR A 809 34.69 -0.60 -11.14
CA THR A 809 35.81 0.35 -11.09
C THR A 809 36.17 0.64 -9.64
N VAL A 810 37.46 0.73 -9.34
CA VAL A 810 37.91 1.18 -8.02
C VAL A 810 38.50 2.58 -8.17
N TYR A 811 37.91 3.53 -7.47
CA TYR A 811 38.48 4.88 -7.33
C TYR A 811 39.28 5.01 -6.05
N SER A 812 40.21 5.94 -6.03
CA SER A 812 41.00 6.27 -4.84
C SER A 812 41.11 7.77 -4.68
N PHE A 813 40.92 8.25 -3.47
CA PHE A 813 41.17 9.66 -3.10
C PHE A 813 41.47 9.79 -1.60
N ARG A 814 42.07 10.89 -1.20
CA ARG A 814 42.18 11.23 0.21
C ARG A 814 40.93 11.95 0.69
N PRO A 815 40.40 11.61 1.87
CA PRO A 815 39.34 12.40 2.49
C PRO A 815 39.67 13.90 2.50
N HIS A 816 38.69 14.72 2.27
CA HIS A 816 38.78 16.18 2.17
C HIS A 816 39.64 16.72 1.00
N SER A 817 40.03 15.87 0.07
CA SER A 817 40.71 16.30 -1.15
C SER A 817 39.75 16.89 -2.19
N SER A 818 40.28 17.66 -3.12
CA SER A 818 39.46 18.20 -4.21
C SER A 818 38.97 17.14 -5.17
N ALA A 819 37.94 17.43 -5.94
CA ALA A 819 37.38 16.47 -6.92
C ALA A 819 38.42 16.05 -7.97
N GLU A 820 39.37 16.92 -8.28
CA GLU A 820 40.44 16.68 -9.24
C GLU A 820 41.50 15.68 -8.77
N GLU A 821 41.56 15.38 -7.47
CA GLU A 821 42.46 14.41 -6.88
C GLU A 821 41.95 12.95 -6.91
N LEU A 822 40.79 12.74 -7.52
CA LEU A 822 40.23 11.39 -7.71
C LEU A 822 41.04 10.63 -8.74
N THR A 823 41.51 9.45 -8.41
CA THR A 823 42.25 8.57 -9.32
C THR A 823 41.55 7.23 -9.51
N VAL A 824 41.70 6.63 -10.68
CA VAL A 824 41.22 5.27 -10.95
C VAL A 824 42.35 4.31 -10.64
N VAL A 825 42.03 3.30 -9.86
CA VAL A 825 42.96 2.19 -9.56
C VAL A 825 42.73 1.10 -10.60
N PRO A 826 43.68 0.86 -11.53
CA PRO A 826 43.49 -0.14 -12.57
C PRO A 826 43.56 -1.56 -11.98
N PRO A 827 42.77 -2.52 -12.47
CA PRO A 827 42.95 -3.92 -12.13
C PRO A 827 44.26 -4.47 -12.68
N GLN A 828 44.88 -5.33 -11.93
CA GLN A 828 46.10 -6.05 -12.33
C GLN A 828 45.87 -7.54 -12.22
N SER A 829 46.69 -8.33 -12.91
CA SER A 829 46.67 -9.78 -12.74
C SER A 829 47.04 -10.16 -11.31
N ALA A 830 46.32 -11.07 -10.72
CA ALA A 830 46.57 -11.51 -9.34
C ALA A 830 47.96 -12.14 -9.21
N GLN A 831 48.78 -11.56 -8.31
CA GLN A 831 50.01 -12.12 -7.89
C GLN A 831 49.97 -12.41 -6.41
N SER A 832 50.73 -13.40 -5.95
CA SER A 832 50.83 -13.66 -4.50
C SER A 832 51.50 -12.48 -3.81
N HIS A 833 50.74 -11.79 -2.94
CA HIS A 833 51.26 -10.67 -2.15
C HIS A 833 51.07 -10.99 -0.66
N PRO A 834 52.15 -11.13 0.10
CA PRO A 834 52.07 -11.52 1.50
C PRO A 834 51.36 -10.48 2.40
N ASN A 835 51.15 -9.27 1.91
CA ASN A 835 50.50 -8.17 2.67
C ASN A 835 49.21 -7.71 2.00
N ALA A 836 48.59 -8.54 1.18
CA ALA A 836 47.30 -8.20 0.54
C ALA A 836 46.19 -8.20 1.58
N SER A 837 45.40 -7.15 1.62
CA SER A 837 44.13 -7.12 2.32
C SER A 837 43.03 -7.66 1.39
N VAL A 838 42.24 -8.57 1.90
CA VAL A 838 41.11 -9.11 1.14
C VAL A 838 39.91 -8.17 1.24
N ILE A 839 39.41 -7.79 0.10
CA ILE A 839 38.14 -7.08 0.02
C ILE A 839 37.08 -8.08 -0.41
N LEU A 840 36.21 -8.47 0.51
CA LEU A 840 35.03 -9.25 0.20
C LEU A 840 33.89 -8.29 -0.07
N SER A 841 33.38 -8.29 -1.26
CA SER A 841 32.24 -7.45 -1.60
C SER A 841 31.22 -8.36 -2.22
N ALA A 842 30.11 -8.08 -2.43
CA ALA A 842 29.52 -7.00 -3.17
C ALA A 842 28.14 -6.72 -2.64
N ASN A 843 27.84 -5.48 -2.69
CA ASN A 843 26.49 -5.05 -2.48
C ASN A 843 25.69 -5.28 -3.78
N TRP A 844 25.03 -6.41 -3.87
CA TRP A 844 24.19 -6.81 -4.99
C TRP A 844 22.89 -6.02 -5.06
N TRP A 845 22.43 -5.60 -3.93
CA TRP A 845 21.17 -5.00 -3.65
C TRP A 845 20.94 -3.67 -4.37
N ASN A 846 22.00 -2.89 -4.49
CA ASN A 846 21.87 -1.56 -5.04
C ASN A 846 21.84 -1.53 -6.56
N ASN A 847 22.05 -2.66 -7.22
CA ASN A 847 22.16 -2.64 -8.69
C ASN A 847 20.86 -3.05 -9.40
N GLY A 848 19.90 -3.63 -8.72
CA GLY A 848 18.67 -4.11 -9.35
C GLY A 848 18.89 -5.11 -10.53
N GLU A 849 20.15 -5.50 -10.74
CA GLU A 849 20.57 -6.22 -11.94
C GLU A 849 20.56 -7.74 -11.80
N PHE A 850 20.46 -8.23 -10.55
CA PHE A 850 20.39 -9.68 -10.34
C PHE A 850 18.96 -10.08 -10.04
N LYS A 851 18.23 -10.31 -11.12
CA LYS A 851 16.94 -10.97 -11.05
C LYS A 851 17.20 -12.46 -11.15
N ASP A 852 16.79 -13.19 -10.14
CA ASP A 852 16.60 -14.61 -10.31
C ASP A 852 15.49 -14.81 -11.33
N GLN A 853 15.83 -15.43 -12.43
CA GLN A 853 14.83 -15.80 -13.42
C GLN A 853 14.32 -17.19 -13.13
N LEU A 854 13.08 -17.28 -12.67
CA LEU A 854 12.35 -18.54 -12.71
C LEU A 854 11.95 -18.83 -14.16
N ASP A 855 12.48 -19.87 -14.73
CA ASP A 855 11.92 -20.41 -15.96
C ASP A 855 10.61 -21.12 -15.64
N LEU A 856 9.51 -20.44 -15.93
CA LEU A 856 8.17 -20.94 -15.70
C LEU A 856 7.84 -22.22 -16.49
N ASN A 857 8.58 -22.48 -17.58
CA ASN A 857 8.34 -23.69 -18.39
C ASN A 857 8.98 -24.93 -17.77
N THR A 858 10.11 -24.76 -17.13
CA THR A 858 10.84 -25.87 -16.50
C THR A 858 10.67 -25.89 -14.98
N MET A 859 10.09 -24.83 -14.38
CA MET A 859 10.03 -24.63 -12.93
C MET A 859 11.42 -24.72 -12.29
N ARG A 860 12.42 -24.35 -13.05
CA ARG A 860 13.82 -24.39 -12.63
C ARG A 860 14.34 -22.97 -12.44
N PHE A 861 14.94 -22.72 -11.30
CA PHE A 861 15.72 -21.52 -11.09
C PHE A 861 17.06 -21.64 -11.79
N THR A 862 17.41 -20.60 -12.52
CA THR A 862 18.80 -20.38 -12.85
C THR A 862 19.47 -19.88 -11.57
N THR A 863 20.27 -20.70 -10.96
CA THR A 863 20.99 -20.30 -9.75
C THR A 863 21.97 -19.19 -10.11
N LEU A 864 22.24 -18.29 -9.17
CA LEU A 864 23.37 -17.34 -9.32
C LEU A 864 24.65 -18.09 -9.69
N ALA A 865 24.86 -19.29 -9.14
CA ALA A 865 25.95 -20.16 -9.52
C ALA A 865 25.95 -20.54 -11.00
N GLU A 866 24.80 -20.88 -11.56
CA GLU A 866 24.65 -21.19 -12.98
C GLU A 866 24.80 -19.96 -13.87
N MET A 867 24.26 -18.84 -13.47
CA MET A 867 24.47 -17.55 -14.15
C MET A 867 25.94 -17.16 -14.18
N PHE A 868 26.64 -17.41 -13.11
CA PHE A 868 28.05 -17.08 -12.98
C PHE A 868 29.01 -18.17 -13.46
N ALA A 869 28.58 -19.42 -13.56
CA ALA A 869 29.37 -20.48 -14.20
C ALA A 869 29.61 -20.18 -15.70
N ALA A 870 28.72 -19.42 -16.32
CA ALA A 870 28.91 -18.94 -17.69
C ALA A 870 29.98 -17.83 -17.79
N ASP A 871 30.30 -17.16 -16.68
CA ASP A 871 31.23 -15.99 -16.64
C ASP A 871 32.46 -16.22 -15.73
N VAL A 872 32.83 -17.47 -15.60
CA VAL A 872 33.88 -17.93 -14.63
C VAL A 872 35.29 -17.35 -14.90
N THR A 873 35.48 -16.63 -15.96
CA THR A 873 36.84 -16.22 -16.36
C THR A 873 37.35 -14.93 -15.69
N THR A 874 36.51 -14.21 -14.97
CA THR A 874 36.85 -12.81 -14.65
C THR A 874 37.18 -12.46 -13.19
N PRO A 875 36.58 -12.95 -12.12
CA PRO A 875 36.86 -12.41 -10.78
C PRO A 875 38.08 -13.00 -10.07
N LYS A 876 38.60 -14.15 -10.50
CA LYS A 876 39.69 -14.86 -9.81
C LYS A 876 41.04 -14.18 -9.95
N GLU A 877 41.21 -13.29 -10.93
CA GLU A 877 42.54 -12.84 -11.32
C GLU A 877 42.75 -11.33 -11.18
N ARG A 878 41.79 -10.61 -10.60
CA ARG A 878 41.90 -9.16 -10.44
C ARG A 878 42.32 -8.77 -9.05
N GLN A 879 43.33 -7.99 -8.99
CA GLN A 879 43.75 -7.26 -7.79
C GLN A 879 43.85 -5.78 -8.11
N TYR A 880 43.64 -4.96 -7.11
CA TYR A 880 43.82 -3.53 -7.21
C TYR A 880 44.98 -3.12 -6.31
N VAL A 881 45.88 -2.34 -6.86
CA VAL A 881 47.03 -1.83 -6.10
C VAL A 881 46.77 -0.36 -5.85
N SER A 882 46.62 0.00 -4.58
CA SER A 882 46.46 1.40 -4.22
C SER A 882 47.72 2.20 -4.43
N PRO A 883 47.65 3.55 -4.42
CA PRO A 883 48.84 4.42 -4.59
C PRO A 883 49.97 4.15 -3.59
N ASP A 884 49.67 3.62 -2.43
CA ASP A 884 50.69 3.25 -1.43
C ASP A 884 51.25 1.81 -1.58
N GLY A 885 50.84 1.11 -2.62
CA GLY A 885 51.22 -0.25 -2.91
C GLY A 885 50.42 -1.33 -2.13
N SER A 886 49.41 -0.97 -1.36
CA SER A 886 48.51 -1.93 -0.75
C SER A 886 47.71 -2.63 -1.84
N VAL A 887 47.54 -3.94 -1.69
CA VAL A 887 46.86 -4.78 -2.67
C VAL A 887 45.48 -5.18 -2.15
N PHE A 888 44.45 -4.99 -2.95
CA PHE A 888 43.08 -5.33 -2.63
C PHE A 888 42.57 -6.29 -3.68
N LEU A 889 41.86 -7.33 -3.22
CA LEU A 889 41.21 -8.29 -4.07
C LEU A 889 39.71 -8.16 -3.85
N PRO A 890 38.95 -7.73 -4.87
CA PRO A 890 37.52 -7.82 -4.80
C PRO A 890 37.14 -9.30 -4.90
N ALA A 891 36.71 -9.87 -3.81
CA ALA A 891 36.20 -11.22 -3.77
C ALA A 891 34.67 -11.17 -3.65
N GLY A 892 34.02 -11.19 -4.77
CA GLY A 892 32.56 -11.31 -4.83
C GLY A 892 32.07 -12.72 -4.63
N ARG A 893 32.95 -13.72 -4.32
CA ARG A 893 32.56 -15.11 -4.15
C ARG A 893 33.58 -15.86 -3.36
N VAL A 894 33.11 -16.67 -2.43
CA VAL A 894 33.89 -17.66 -1.73
C VAL A 894 33.77 -19.00 -2.45
N PHE A 895 34.87 -19.54 -2.92
CA PHE A 895 34.91 -20.89 -3.52
C PHE A 895 35.48 -21.84 -2.52
N GLN A 896 34.73 -22.87 -2.18
CA GLN A 896 35.32 -24.02 -1.50
C GLN A 896 35.94 -24.92 -2.59
N GLN A 897 37.24 -24.99 -2.63
CA GLN A 897 37.95 -25.90 -3.50
C GLN A 897 37.94 -27.30 -2.86
N GLY A 898 37.05 -28.16 -3.37
CA GLY A 898 37.11 -29.58 -3.13
C GLY A 898 38.12 -30.24 -4.09
N PRO A 899 38.51 -31.53 -3.89
CA PRO A 899 39.34 -32.25 -4.83
C PRO A 899 38.67 -32.29 -6.20
N ALA A 900 39.39 -32.08 -7.29
CA ALA A 900 38.91 -31.93 -8.66
C ALA A 900 38.07 -33.09 -9.20
N SER A 901 37.98 -34.20 -8.47
CA SER A 901 37.19 -35.39 -8.82
C SER A 901 35.82 -35.43 -8.12
N ASP A 902 35.51 -34.52 -7.22
CA ASP A 902 34.26 -34.51 -6.47
C ASP A 902 33.52 -33.20 -6.71
N THR A 903 32.69 -33.13 -7.76
CA THR A 903 31.85 -31.99 -8.05
C THR A 903 30.70 -31.85 -7.06
N SER A 904 30.44 -32.84 -6.19
CA SER A 904 29.44 -32.73 -5.12
C SER A 904 29.85 -31.81 -3.99
N GLY A 905 31.13 -31.44 -3.90
CA GLY A 905 31.70 -30.54 -2.92
C GLY A 905 31.74 -29.05 -3.35
N TRP A 906 31.36 -28.75 -4.56
CA TRP A 906 31.27 -27.38 -5.02
C TRP A 906 29.97 -26.75 -4.45
N ARG A 907 30.02 -26.18 -3.30
CA ARG A 907 29.03 -25.24 -2.84
C ARG A 907 29.51 -23.85 -3.25
N PHE A 908 28.88 -23.33 -4.26
CA PHE A 908 28.85 -21.88 -4.37
C PHE A 908 28.04 -21.40 -3.18
N SER A 909 28.65 -20.65 -2.32
CA SER A 909 27.86 -19.77 -1.47
C SER A 909 27.40 -18.64 -2.38
N ASP A 910 26.39 -18.91 -3.16
CA ASP A 910 25.82 -18.03 -4.19
C ASP A 910 25.32 -16.72 -3.59
N ASN A 911 25.25 -16.67 -2.28
CA ASN A 911 24.57 -15.68 -1.52
C ASN A 911 25.40 -15.30 -0.30
N LEU A 912 26.68 -15.10 -0.51
CA LEU A 912 27.46 -14.34 0.44
C LEU A 912 27.07 -12.88 0.26
N ASP A 913 25.96 -12.53 0.82
CA ASP A 913 25.49 -11.16 0.94
C ASP A 913 26.35 -10.46 1.99
N THR A 914 27.61 -10.25 1.63
CA THR A 914 28.44 -9.40 2.43
C THR A 914 28.20 -7.98 1.98
N TYR A 915 27.36 -7.28 2.68
CA TYR A 915 27.12 -5.86 2.47
C TYR A 915 28.27 -4.97 2.92
N GLY A 916 29.41 -5.48 3.12
CA GLY A 916 30.55 -4.73 3.53
C GLY A 916 31.86 -5.34 3.10
N PHE A 917 32.88 -4.51 3.01
CA PHE A 917 34.22 -5.01 2.89
C PHE A 917 34.64 -5.66 4.21
N LEU A 918 34.91 -6.94 4.17
CA LEU A 918 35.71 -7.57 5.20
C LEU A 918 37.18 -7.46 4.77
N THR A 919 37.95 -6.67 5.48
CA THR A 919 39.39 -6.61 5.29
C THR A 919 40.06 -7.51 6.30
N ALA A 920 40.90 -8.44 5.82
CA ALA A 920 41.68 -9.30 6.69
C ALA A 920 43.07 -9.55 6.09
N GLU A 921 44.06 -9.62 6.94
CA GLU A 921 45.41 -9.97 6.53
C GLU A 921 45.55 -11.47 6.28
N PRO A 922 46.43 -11.89 5.37
CA PRO A 922 46.71 -13.29 5.15
C PRO A 922 47.03 -14.08 6.42
N GLY A 923 46.36 -15.22 6.56
CA GLY A 923 46.48 -16.08 7.76
C GLY A 923 45.43 -15.78 8.84
N GLN A 924 44.71 -14.69 8.76
CA GLN A 924 43.60 -14.39 9.66
C GLN A 924 42.34 -15.18 9.27
N HIS A 925 41.44 -15.32 10.23
CA HIS A 925 40.11 -15.84 9.99
C HIS A 925 39.16 -14.68 9.70
N VAL A 926 38.22 -14.92 8.78
CA VAL A 926 37.13 -14.04 8.47
C VAL A 926 35.80 -14.75 8.65
N TYR A 927 34.74 -13.98 8.87
CA TYR A 927 33.38 -14.47 8.92
C TYR A 927 32.63 -13.93 7.73
N VAL A 928 31.84 -14.77 7.10
CA VAL A 928 31.12 -14.47 5.89
C VAL A 928 29.68 -14.92 6.07
N SER A 929 28.74 -14.02 5.85
CA SER A 929 27.32 -14.28 6.03
C SER A 929 26.67 -14.70 4.71
N SER A 930 25.73 -15.61 4.78
CA SER A 930 24.85 -15.98 3.68
C SER A 930 23.40 -15.85 4.15
N ALA A 931 22.71 -14.84 3.66
CA ALA A 931 21.31 -14.61 4.01
C ALA A 931 20.42 -15.73 3.50
N SER A 932 20.62 -16.18 2.26
CA SER A 932 19.77 -17.20 1.62
C SER A 932 19.96 -18.61 2.19
N GLU A 933 21.13 -18.91 2.76
CA GLU A 933 21.36 -20.18 3.44
C GLU A 933 21.10 -20.09 4.95
N ASP A 934 20.90 -18.89 5.47
CA ASP A 934 20.81 -18.57 6.90
C ASP A 934 22.01 -19.12 7.69
N ILE A 935 23.21 -18.93 7.14
CA ILE A 935 24.46 -19.44 7.72
C ILE A 935 25.52 -18.34 7.71
N THR A 936 26.22 -18.16 8.82
CA THR A 936 27.50 -17.47 8.84
C THR A 936 28.62 -18.48 8.77
N TYR A 937 29.53 -18.30 7.82
CA TYR A 937 30.71 -19.14 7.62
C TYR A 937 31.93 -18.52 8.26
N LYS A 938 32.89 -19.36 8.65
CA LYS A 938 34.23 -18.98 9.05
C LYS A 938 35.22 -19.50 8.02
N ALA A 939 36.12 -18.65 7.58
CA ALA A 939 37.15 -18.99 6.59
C ALA A 939 38.51 -18.46 7.01
N LYS A 940 39.58 -18.93 6.36
CA LYS A 940 40.94 -18.44 6.52
C LYS A 940 41.40 -17.77 5.23
N VAL A 941 42.06 -16.64 5.38
CA VAL A 941 42.61 -15.87 4.26
C VAL A 941 43.98 -16.42 3.89
N ASN A 942 44.18 -16.78 2.62
CA ASN A 942 45.44 -17.17 2.08
C ASN A 942 46.33 -15.98 1.67
N PRO A 943 47.62 -16.17 1.42
CA PRO A 943 48.52 -15.13 0.94
C PRO A 943 48.11 -14.49 -0.40
N ASP A 944 47.43 -15.26 -1.25
CA ASP A 944 46.91 -14.78 -2.52
C ASP A 944 45.51 -14.13 -2.40
N GLY A 945 45.00 -13.99 -1.19
CA GLY A 945 43.68 -13.41 -0.90
C GLY A 945 42.51 -14.37 -1.09
N THR A 946 42.74 -15.61 -1.53
CA THR A 946 41.68 -16.61 -1.58
C THR A 946 41.29 -17.06 -0.18
N LEU A 947 40.02 -17.51 -0.04
CA LEU A 947 39.51 -18.06 1.21
C LEU A 947 39.63 -19.60 1.19
N THR A 948 40.12 -20.14 2.33
CA THR A 948 40.18 -21.59 2.55
C THR A 948 39.60 -21.96 3.89
N GLU A 949 39.45 -23.23 4.16
CA GLU A 949 38.89 -23.75 5.41
C GLU A 949 37.46 -23.20 5.66
N LEU A 950 36.69 -22.93 4.60
CA LEU A 950 35.33 -22.45 4.73
C LEU A 950 34.47 -23.50 5.43
N ARG A 951 33.88 -23.12 6.55
CA ARG A 951 33.03 -24.02 7.33
C ARG A 951 31.91 -23.21 7.99
N PRO A 952 30.71 -23.79 8.17
CA PRO A 952 29.69 -23.19 8.98
C PRO A 952 30.22 -22.82 10.37
N PHE A 953 29.88 -21.60 10.81
CA PHE A 953 30.20 -21.10 12.13
C PHE A 953 28.96 -21.12 13.03
N VAL A 954 27.87 -20.49 12.53
CA VAL A 954 26.54 -20.50 13.18
C VAL A 954 25.47 -20.63 12.13
N GLN A 955 24.34 -21.22 12.54
CA GLN A 955 23.13 -21.34 11.71
C GLN A 955 22.32 -20.05 11.82
N ARG A 956 22.89 -18.99 11.33
CA ARG A 956 22.31 -17.66 11.13
C ARG A 956 23.18 -16.89 10.17
N GLY A 957 22.61 -16.43 9.11
CA GLY A 957 23.21 -15.55 8.13
C GLY A 957 22.37 -14.27 7.99
N GLY A 958 22.89 -13.29 7.34
CA GLY A 958 22.17 -12.03 7.15
C GLY A 958 23.01 -11.03 6.35
N GLU A 959 22.66 -9.76 6.52
CA GLU A 959 23.19 -8.68 5.70
C GLU A 959 24.66 -8.36 5.96
N SER A 960 25.09 -8.53 7.19
CA SER A 960 26.45 -8.11 7.56
C SER A 960 27.00 -8.86 8.77
N VAL A 961 28.31 -8.89 8.86
CA VAL A 961 29.06 -9.47 9.99
C VAL A 961 30.13 -8.51 10.44
N ALA A 962 30.26 -8.30 11.74
CA ALA A 962 31.38 -7.56 12.35
C ALA A 962 31.95 -8.32 13.53
N THR A 963 33.21 -8.07 13.88
CA THR A 963 33.89 -8.67 15.02
C THR A 963 34.41 -7.60 15.97
N ASP A 964 34.21 -7.78 17.27
CA ASP A 964 34.79 -6.91 18.28
C ASP A 964 36.25 -7.32 18.65
N GLY A 965 36.91 -6.50 19.46
CA GLY A 965 38.27 -6.75 19.92
C GLY A 965 38.44 -8.01 20.78
N LYS A 966 37.36 -8.64 21.21
CA LYS A 966 37.37 -9.92 21.97
C LYS A 966 37.13 -11.13 21.07
N GLY A 967 36.86 -10.89 19.80
CA GLY A 967 36.51 -11.90 18.80
C GLY A 967 35.06 -12.36 18.85
N ASN A 968 34.15 -11.63 19.53
CA ASN A 968 32.75 -11.88 19.41
C ASN A 968 32.27 -11.48 18.03
N VAL A 969 31.33 -12.23 17.46
CA VAL A 969 30.84 -12.11 16.10
C VAL A 969 29.43 -11.56 16.16
N TYR A 970 29.22 -10.42 15.54
CA TYR A 970 27.93 -9.74 15.41
C TYR A 970 27.37 -10.02 14.01
N VAL A 971 26.20 -10.60 13.94
CA VAL A 971 25.53 -10.96 12.68
C VAL A 971 24.25 -10.10 12.59
N ALA A 972 24.13 -9.32 11.52
CA ALA A 972 22.92 -8.60 11.18
C ALA A 972 21.96 -9.54 10.42
N ASN A 973 20.79 -9.75 10.96
CA ASN A 973 19.72 -10.54 10.34
C ASN A 973 18.37 -10.06 10.92
N GLY A 974 17.82 -9.01 10.31
CA GLY A 974 16.68 -8.29 10.91
C GLY A 974 17.07 -7.46 12.12
N GLU A 975 17.83 -8.04 13.02
CA GLU A 975 18.43 -7.48 14.24
C GLU A 975 19.89 -7.93 14.37
N LEU A 976 20.52 -7.62 15.49
CA LEU A 976 21.91 -8.03 15.73
C LEU A 976 21.97 -9.21 16.70
N PHE A 977 22.52 -10.32 16.23
CA PHE A 977 22.81 -11.50 17.03
C PHE A 977 24.29 -11.56 17.32
N VAL A 978 24.66 -11.75 18.58
CA VAL A 978 26.07 -11.75 18.99
C VAL A 978 26.48 -13.14 19.47
N TYR A 979 27.57 -13.65 18.89
CA TYR A 979 28.10 -14.97 19.17
C TYR A 979 29.51 -14.87 19.77
N SER A 980 29.84 -15.78 20.69
CA SER A 980 31.22 -15.95 21.14
C SER A 980 32.09 -16.50 19.99
N PRO A 981 33.45 -16.45 20.11
CA PRO A 981 34.34 -17.04 19.12
C PRO A 981 34.12 -18.54 18.86
N GLU A 982 33.46 -19.22 19.80
CA GLU A 982 33.08 -20.63 19.71
C GLU A 982 31.71 -20.87 19.07
N GLY A 983 30.98 -19.81 18.69
CA GLY A 983 29.69 -19.89 18.03
C GLY A 983 28.48 -20.00 18.97
N LYS A 984 28.65 -19.72 20.25
CA LYS A 984 27.53 -19.67 21.20
C LYS A 984 26.91 -18.27 21.17
N GLN A 985 25.60 -18.18 20.98
CA GLN A 985 24.88 -16.91 21.10
C GLN A 985 24.99 -16.39 22.55
N ILE A 986 25.46 -15.17 22.71
CA ILE A 986 25.72 -14.54 24.01
C ILE A 986 24.89 -13.27 24.23
N ALA A 987 24.35 -12.66 23.16
CA ALA A 987 23.51 -11.50 23.24
C ALA A 987 22.66 -11.36 22.00
N GLN A 988 21.65 -10.52 22.11
CA GLN A 988 20.87 -9.98 21.01
C GLN A 988 20.67 -8.49 21.25
N ILE A 989 20.72 -7.68 20.19
CA ILE A 989 20.56 -6.23 20.24
C ILE A 989 19.49 -5.86 19.24
N ASP A 990 18.37 -5.39 19.74
CA ASP A 990 17.24 -4.97 18.93
C ASP A 990 17.53 -3.61 18.27
N THR A 991 17.08 -3.44 17.06
CA THR A 991 17.19 -2.20 16.29
C THR A 991 15.82 -1.78 15.75
N SER A 992 15.53 -0.50 15.77
CA SER A 992 14.26 0.00 15.24
C SER A 992 14.16 -0.15 13.72
N GLU A 993 15.28 -0.12 13.01
CA GLU A 993 15.34 -0.39 11.57
C GLU A 993 16.24 -1.61 11.30
N ARG A 994 15.94 -2.30 10.20
CA ARG A 994 16.76 -3.41 9.73
C ARG A 994 18.20 -2.96 9.50
N PRO A 995 19.18 -3.58 10.15
CA PRO A 995 20.59 -3.27 9.93
C PRO A 995 21.07 -3.82 8.58
N LEU A 996 21.65 -2.98 7.75
CA LEU A 996 22.25 -3.38 6.47
C LEU A 996 23.74 -3.62 6.58
N GLN A 997 24.44 -2.86 7.44
CA GLN A 997 25.85 -3.06 7.67
C GLN A 997 26.26 -2.72 9.09
N LEU A 998 27.24 -3.47 9.58
CA LEU A 998 27.85 -3.31 10.88
C LEU A 998 29.33 -2.97 10.73
N ILE A 999 29.80 -1.97 11.46
CA ILE A 999 31.24 -1.67 11.51
C ILE A 999 31.65 -1.07 12.86
N PHE A 1000 32.78 -1.50 13.37
CA PHE A 1000 33.35 -0.92 14.59
C PHE A 1000 34.19 0.31 14.30
N GLY A 1001 33.97 1.36 15.04
CA GLY A 1001 34.69 2.61 14.95
C GLY A 1001 34.71 3.40 16.26
N GLY A 1002 34.75 4.71 16.15
CA GLY A 1002 35.02 5.59 17.27
C GLY A 1002 36.47 5.62 17.69
N PRO A 1003 36.92 6.55 18.55
CA PRO A 1003 38.31 6.71 18.93
C PRO A 1003 38.91 5.47 19.67
N ASP A 1004 38.05 4.73 20.36
CA ASP A 1004 38.43 3.54 21.13
C ASP A 1004 38.10 2.22 20.41
N ARG A 1005 37.55 2.29 19.20
CA ARG A 1005 37.08 1.14 18.41
C ARG A 1005 36.00 0.28 19.11
N LYS A 1006 35.24 0.90 20.01
CA LYS A 1006 34.17 0.23 20.76
C LYS A 1006 32.80 0.75 20.42
N THR A 1007 32.70 1.68 19.50
CA THR A 1007 31.44 2.10 18.94
C THR A 1007 31.06 1.17 17.79
N LEU A 1008 30.00 0.38 17.97
CA LEU A 1008 29.42 -0.36 16.87
C LEU A 1008 28.45 0.61 16.13
N PHE A 1009 28.80 0.97 14.92
CA PHE A 1009 27.91 1.67 13.99
C PHE A 1009 27.04 0.66 13.29
N ILE A 1010 25.77 0.98 13.17
CA ILE A 1010 24.74 0.18 12.54
C ILE A 1010 24.14 1.04 11.45
N LEU A 1011 24.37 0.68 10.21
CA LEU A 1011 23.85 1.35 9.05
C LEU A 1011 22.53 0.65 8.65
N ALA A 1012 21.48 1.44 8.48
CA ALA A 1012 20.16 0.94 8.11
C ALA A 1012 19.66 1.64 6.84
N HIS A 1013 18.42 1.48 6.48
CA HIS A 1013 17.89 2.15 5.29
C HIS A 1013 17.88 3.67 5.45
N HIS A 1014 17.25 4.16 6.50
CA HIS A 1014 17.00 5.60 6.67
C HIS A 1014 17.98 6.26 7.60
N ALA A 1015 18.55 5.50 8.50
CA ALA A 1015 19.25 6.06 9.64
C ALA A 1015 20.58 5.39 9.93
N LEU A 1016 21.45 6.17 10.51
CA LEU A 1016 22.69 5.70 11.12
C LEU A 1016 22.48 5.58 12.63
N PHE A 1017 22.67 4.40 13.15
CA PHE A 1017 22.64 4.14 14.59
C PHE A 1017 24.02 3.81 15.12
N ALA A 1018 24.18 3.89 16.45
CA ALA A 1018 25.35 3.40 17.12
C ALA A 1018 25.06 2.91 18.53
N VAL A 1019 25.88 1.97 19.00
CA VAL A 1019 25.87 1.52 20.38
C VAL A 1019 27.30 1.28 20.88
N GLN A 1020 27.54 1.59 22.16
CA GLN A 1020 28.85 1.32 22.80
C GLN A 1020 28.91 -0.11 23.29
N VAL A 1021 29.96 -0.82 22.90
CA VAL A 1021 30.27 -2.15 23.42
C VAL A 1021 31.37 -2.11 24.51
N LYS A 1022 31.48 -3.20 25.29
CA LYS A 1022 32.47 -3.32 26.40
C LYS A 1022 33.91 -3.29 25.97
#